data_e12f13bc7d4f1adaf731f1ef050d8a77
#
_entry.id   e12f13bc7d4f1adaf731f1ef050d8a77
#
_cell.length_a   1.000
_cell.length_b   1.000
_cell.length_c   1.000
_cell.angle_alpha   90.00
_cell.angle_beta   90.00
_cell.angle_gamma   90.00
#
_symmetry.space_group_name_H-M   'P 1'
#
loop_
_entity.id
_entity.type
_entity.pdbx_description
1 polymer ?
#
loop_
_entity_poly.entity_id
_entity_poly.type
_entity_poly.pdbx_seq_one_letter_code
_entity_poly.pdbx_strand_id
1 'polypeptide(L)'
;MNRPLQFVLLFFSCSLMQAQNVSPWKRVVAARNLASTRWNENGDPKKGLFFELDKSMVNSTLNSLQGANKTNEVVIEIPNTNGDLEKYEIHEFSNFDSDLQAQFPTIRAYIGKSLSDKSATLYCSFSPKGIQTMVLRSDKPTEFIEKISVNQEVYELFDSNSVKSDRLPLYCATIDKVMNSSLNKMTTTATSNGEQYKTLRLAVACTAEYTAYFGGTFQALEAINATLTRVNGIFNRDLSLHLNLISNSTSLLYTNPEADPFSPAITGVNGNWNLELQRDLTAKIGNANYDIGHLFGASGGGGNAGCIGCVCQDPISSYDVAKGGGFSSPADGKPEGDTFDIDFVAHEIGHQLGANHTFSHEIEGTGVNVEPGSGSTIMGYAGVTDFNIQSHSDDYFAYVSIDQIRTNLASKTCPLNTTIPNTKHKANAGEDFVIPKSTPFVLKGSSSNPNGAGLSYCWEQNDTATTSFGANSIAFPTKVDGPLFRSFPSTNSPNRFLPEQSKVVANSLTSPWESLTDIARTLHFTLTVRNNGLNGLAQTDTDDTTITVDASTGPFEITSQNTSDLSWKSLSIQTITWSVNNTDQLPGSAYVNIKLSVDGGLSFPIFLKTNTLNDGKELIVVPNGISGKNCRILIEPTANIFYAINKEAFAIGYTTESSCTTYPFATPIIIPETAEYSTKTITVLANSDAVLDVNVDLNFTHRYVSDVQIELVNPQGKTVKLFENGCGDTNGSLVLKYDDLGGAIICGKQTAQTVAPFEPLYQFNELNPSGTWTLRVRDAIAGDTGIINSAAITICSKSFTPIPLSPIDLTDVMIYPNPTQGDFVVLFSSQLDSGVTIIVHDLLGKKIVEKAFSSAPLFNEVIHLDALQAGVYFITVVDGSKTTVKKIIKY
;
A
#
# COMPACT_ATOMS: atom_id res chain seq x y z
N MET A 1 52.02 17.03 -70.36
CA MET A 1 50.57 17.00 -70.62
C MET A 1 49.96 15.96 -69.73
N ASN A 2 49.55 16.36 -68.55
CA ASN A 2 48.94 15.51 -67.53
C ASN A 2 47.46 15.84 -67.36
N ARG A 3 46.56 14.90 -67.57
CA ARG A 3 45.15 14.95 -67.21
C ARG A 3 44.93 14.30 -65.92
N PRO A 4 44.21 14.89 -64.96
CA PRO A 4 43.79 14.23 -63.72
C PRO A 4 42.50 13.44 -63.92
N LEU A 5 42.50 12.24 -63.37
CA LEU A 5 41.35 11.33 -63.28
C LEU A 5 40.44 11.81 -62.14
N GLN A 6 39.20 12.13 -62.43
CA GLN A 6 38.17 12.40 -61.41
C GLN A 6 37.54 11.08 -60.98
N PHE A 7 37.69 10.73 -59.69
CA PHE A 7 36.93 9.68 -59.02
C PHE A 7 35.58 10.27 -58.55
N VAL A 8 34.52 9.75 -59.13
CA VAL A 8 33.15 10.01 -58.64
C VAL A 8 32.86 8.98 -57.58
N LEU A 9 32.80 9.40 -56.27
CA LEU A 9 32.29 8.61 -55.19
C LEU A 9 30.75 8.69 -55.20
N LEU A 10 30.10 7.57 -55.59
CA LEU A 10 28.65 7.41 -55.35
C LEU A 10 28.46 7.05 -53.89
N PHE A 11 27.89 8.00 -53.11
CA PHE A 11 27.34 7.72 -51.76
C PHE A 11 26.02 6.97 -51.93
N PHE A 12 26.00 5.68 -51.68
CA PHE A 12 24.75 4.96 -51.41
C PHE A 12 24.30 5.32 -50.01
N SER A 13 23.33 6.24 -49.87
CA SER A 13 22.60 6.43 -48.63
C SER A 13 21.66 5.26 -48.40
N CYS A 14 22.10 4.29 -47.62
CA CYS A 14 21.24 3.26 -47.06
C CYS A 14 20.35 3.96 -46.03
N SER A 15 19.15 4.37 -46.43
CA SER A 15 18.09 4.78 -45.51
C SER A 15 17.69 3.53 -44.74
N LEU A 16 18.20 3.35 -43.52
CA LEU A 16 17.63 2.45 -42.54
C LEU A 16 16.20 2.97 -42.25
N MET A 17 15.22 2.40 -42.94
CA MET A 17 13.85 2.48 -42.52
C MET A 17 13.81 1.78 -41.15
N GLN A 18 13.90 2.55 -40.06
CA GLN A 18 13.39 2.08 -38.79
C GLN A 18 11.90 1.83 -39.00
N ALA A 19 11.52 0.57 -39.04
CA ALA A 19 10.12 0.21 -38.90
C ALA A 19 9.68 0.80 -37.54
N GLN A 20 8.88 1.87 -37.57
CA GLN A 20 8.16 2.30 -36.38
C GLN A 20 7.32 1.11 -35.95
N ASN A 21 7.65 0.50 -34.82
CA ASN A 21 6.77 -0.45 -34.19
C ASN A 21 5.47 0.30 -33.84
N VAL A 22 4.45 0.09 -34.66
CA VAL A 22 3.13 0.68 -34.45
C VAL A 22 2.52 -0.09 -33.28
N SER A 23 2.36 0.58 -32.13
CA SER A 23 1.70 -0.02 -30.97
C SER A 23 0.20 -0.22 -31.24
N PRO A 24 -0.40 -1.31 -30.74
CA PRO A 24 -1.85 -1.50 -30.80
C PRO A 24 -2.64 -0.46 -29.95
N TRP A 25 -1.97 0.24 -29.05
CA TRP A 25 -2.57 1.23 -28.16
C TRP A 25 -2.26 2.66 -28.57
N LYS A 26 -3.30 3.49 -28.60
CA LYS A 26 -3.18 4.92 -28.87
C LYS A 26 -3.85 5.70 -27.74
N ARG A 27 -3.10 6.58 -27.08
CA ARG A 27 -3.64 7.45 -26.04
C ARG A 27 -4.66 8.42 -26.64
N VAL A 28 -5.84 8.50 -26.03
CA VAL A 28 -6.91 9.42 -26.40
C VAL A 28 -6.85 10.59 -25.44
N VAL A 29 -6.62 11.80 -25.97
CA VAL A 29 -6.75 13.03 -25.17
C VAL A 29 -8.25 13.24 -24.98
N ALA A 30 -8.69 13.33 -23.73
CA ALA A 30 -10.09 13.40 -23.34
C ALA A 30 -10.85 14.46 -24.17
N ALA A 31 -11.65 14.00 -25.12
CA ALA A 31 -12.72 14.83 -25.68
C ALA A 31 -13.70 15.12 -24.54
N ARG A 32 -14.37 16.28 -24.55
CA ARG A 32 -15.30 16.74 -23.49
C ARG A 32 -16.41 15.75 -23.07
N ASN A 33 -16.52 14.62 -23.75
CA ASN A 33 -17.51 13.57 -23.57
C ASN A 33 -16.96 12.27 -22.95
N LEU A 34 -15.65 12.21 -22.61
CA LEU A 34 -15.01 11.08 -21.95
C LEU A 34 -14.58 11.55 -20.56
N ALA A 35 -15.52 11.80 -19.65
CA ALA A 35 -15.23 12.02 -18.26
C ALA A 35 -15.05 10.67 -17.56
N SER A 36 -13.99 10.49 -16.77
CA SER A 36 -13.90 9.37 -15.86
C SER A 36 -15.06 9.47 -14.85
N THR A 37 -15.73 8.36 -14.62
CA THR A 37 -16.75 8.23 -13.56
C THR A 37 -16.14 7.73 -12.26
N ARG A 38 -14.81 7.71 -12.17
CA ARG A 38 -14.07 7.20 -11.01
C ARG A 38 -13.58 8.33 -10.12
N TRP A 39 -13.54 8.05 -8.85
CA TRP A 39 -13.17 8.96 -7.77
C TRP A 39 -12.01 8.36 -6.99
N ASN A 40 -11.18 9.17 -6.38
CA ASN A 40 -10.22 8.69 -5.40
C ASN A 40 -10.92 8.42 -4.06
N GLU A 41 -10.20 7.85 -3.10
CA GLU A 41 -10.72 7.58 -1.75
C GLU A 41 -11.24 8.85 -1.03
N ASN A 42 -10.77 10.02 -1.44
CA ASN A 42 -11.18 11.32 -0.89
C ASN A 42 -12.41 11.90 -1.61
N GLY A 43 -13.01 11.18 -2.56
CA GLY A 43 -14.17 11.66 -3.31
C GLY A 43 -13.83 12.71 -4.38
N ASP A 44 -12.57 12.80 -4.84
CA ASP A 44 -12.20 13.65 -5.97
C ASP A 44 -12.28 12.89 -7.29
N PRO A 45 -12.82 13.52 -8.37
CA PRO A 45 -12.84 12.88 -9.66
C PRO A 45 -11.41 12.64 -10.18
N LYS A 46 -11.04 11.40 -10.41
CA LYS A 46 -9.77 11.05 -11.04
C LYS A 46 -9.78 11.44 -12.52
N LYS A 47 -8.67 11.99 -13.00
CA LYS A 47 -8.45 12.15 -14.44
C LYS A 47 -8.21 10.78 -15.05
N GLY A 48 -9.22 10.22 -15.74
CA GLY A 48 -9.10 8.96 -16.44
C GLY A 48 -8.01 9.02 -17.52
N LEU A 49 -7.25 7.94 -17.62
CA LEU A 49 -6.35 7.69 -18.74
C LEU A 49 -7.09 6.83 -19.76
N PHE A 50 -7.29 7.36 -20.97
CA PHE A 50 -8.05 6.67 -22.01
C PHE A 50 -7.16 6.25 -23.17
N PHE A 51 -7.41 5.05 -23.69
CA PHE A 51 -6.68 4.49 -24.82
C PHE A 51 -7.65 3.87 -25.82
N GLU A 52 -7.35 4.02 -27.09
CA GLU A 52 -7.98 3.31 -28.20
C GLU A 52 -7.15 2.08 -28.54
N LEU A 53 -7.80 0.93 -28.75
CA LEU A 53 -7.16 -0.34 -29.06
C LEU A 53 -7.41 -0.75 -30.52
N ASP A 54 -6.35 -1.05 -31.27
CA ASP A 54 -6.43 -1.82 -32.48
C ASP A 54 -6.49 -3.32 -32.19
N LYS A 55 -7.71 -3.85 -32.05
CA LYS A 55 -7.93 -5.27 -31.78
C LYS A 55 -7.35 -6.19 -32.85
N SER A 56 -7.25 -5.74 -34.10
CA SER A 56 -6.74 -6.58 -35.20
C SER A 56 -5.25 -6.90 -35.02
N MET A 57 -4.49 -5.92 -34.53
CA MET A 57 -3.08 -6.11 -34.19
C MET A 57 -2.89 -7.07 -33.02
N VAL A 58 -3.68 -6.88 -31.94
CA VAL A 58 -3.63 -7.80 -30.78
C VAL A 58 -4.02 -9.22 -31.18
N ASN A 59 -5.10 -9.37 -31.93
CA ASN A 59 -5.52 -10.68 -32.44
C ASN A 59 -4.44 -11.38 -33.26
N SER A 60 -3.75 -10.64 -34.16
CA SER A 60 -2.69 -11.23 -34.97
C SER A 60 -1.53 -11.75 -34.11
N THR A 61 -1.21 -11.04 -33.03
CA THR A 61 -0.18 -11.43 -32.06
C THR A 61 -0.62 -12.65 -31.25
N LEU A 62 -1.84 -12.64 -30.72
CA LEU A 62 -2.38 -13.75 -29.91
C LEU A 62 -2.59 -15.04 -30.72
N ASN A 63 -2.90 -14.92 -32.01
CA ASN A 63 -3.05 -16.09 -32.90
C ASN A 63 -1.75 -16.89 -33.08
N SER A 64 -0.57 -16.29 -32.82
CA SER A 64 0.69 -17.01 -32.84
C SER A 64 0.86 -18.00 -31.68
N LEU A 65 0.06 -17.83 -30.60
CA LEU A 65 -0.04 -18.82 -29.51
C LEU A 65 -0.89 -20.04 -29.87
N GLN A 66 -1.51 -20.05 -31.05
CA GLN A 66 -2.48 -21.05 -31.47
C GLN A 66 -2.04 -21.74 -32.77
N GLY A 67 -2.56 -22.96 -33.01
CA GLY A 67 -2.38 -23.66 -34.27
C GLY A 67 -1.13 -24.55 -34.35
N ALA A 68 -0.83 -25.04 -35.58
CA ALA A 68 0.25 -26.02 -35.83
C ALA A 68 1.68 -25.45 -35.66
N ASN A 69 1.84 -24.12 -35.75
CA ASN A 69 3.10 -23.41 -35.54
C ASN A 69 3.11 -22.62 -34.22
N LYS A 70 2.48 -23.16 -33.21
CA LYS A 70 2.29 -22.56 -31.87
C LYS A 70 3.64 -22.18 -31.28
N THR A 71 3.78 -20.88 -30.93
CA THR A 71 4.82 -20.42 -29.99
C THR A 71 4.30 -20.59 -28.56
N ASN A 72 5.20 -20.83 -27.60
CA ASN A 72 4.76 -20.94 -26.21
C ASN A 72 4.53 -19.57 -25.57
N GLU A 73 5.10 -18.51 -26.14
CA GLU A 73 5.18 -17.16 -25.57
C GLU A 73 5.07 -16.12 -26.67
N VAL A 74 4.41 -15.00 -26.36
CA VAL A 74 4.42 -13.79 -27.20
C VAL A 74 4.52 -12.56 -26.32
N VAL A 75 5.00 -11.46 -26.89
CA VAL A 75 5.10 -10.17 -26.21
C VAL A 75 3.95 -9.28 -26.65
N ILE A 76 3.20 -8.74 -25.68
CA ILE A 76 2.20 -7.70 -25.91
C ILE A 76 2.55 -6.43 -25.14
N GLU A 77 1.99 -5.30 -25.58
CA GLU A 77 2.14 -4.02 -24.91
C GLU A 77 0.82 -3.68 -24.19
N ILE A 78 0.92 -3.24 -22.95
CA ILE A 78 -0.22 -2.81 -22.10
C ILE A 78 0.13 -1.43 -21.51
N PRO A 79 -0.78 -0.44 -21.59
CA PRO A 79 -0.58 0.85 -20.92
C PRO A 79 -0.54 0.68 -19.40
N ASN A 80 0.28 1.49 -18.70
CA ASN A 80 0.35 1.59 -17.25
C ASN A 80 -0.18 2.94 -16.74
N THR A 81 -0.33 3.11 -15.43
CA THR A 81 -0.89 4.32 -14.81
C THR A 81 -0.06 5.59 -14.99
N ASN A 82 1.20 5.48 -15.44
CA ASN A 82 1.99 6.64 -15.92
C ASN A 82 1.60 7.06 -17.35
N GLY A 83 0.84 6.24 -18.05
CA GLY A 83 0.47 6.43 -19.46
C GLY A 83 1.52 5.89 -20.45
N ASP A 84 2.52 5.13 -19.97
CA ASP A 84 3.54 4.47 -20.76
C ASP A 84 3.08 3.08 -21.20
N LEU A 85 3.68 2.58 -22.29
CA LEU A 85 3.43 1.22 -22.78
C LEU A 85 4.47 0.28 -22.20
N GLU A 86 4.00 -0.71 -21.45
CA GLU A 86 4.81 -1.74 -20.81
C GLU A 86 4.67 -3.06 -21.55
N LYS A 87 5.80 -3.77 -21.75
CA LYS A 87 5.85 -5.05 -22.47
C LYS A 87 5.73 -6.22 -21.52
N TYR A 88 4.81 -7.14 -21.87
CA TYR A 88 4.57 -8.37 -21.14
C TYR A 88 4.80 -9.58 -22.04
N GLU A 89 5.59 -10.53 -21.56
CA GLU A 89 5.67 -11.86 -22.13
C GLU A 89 4.54 -12.71 -21.58
N ILE A 90 3.61 -13.10 -22.46
CA ILE A 90 2.35 -13.76 -22.08
C ILE A 90 2.27 -15.20 -22.57
N HIS A 91 1.50 -16.00 -21.80
CA HIS A 91 1.12 -17.37 -22.10
C HIS A 91 -0.39 -17.52 -21.99
N GLU A 92 -0.96 -18.49 -22.68
CA GLU A 92 -2.36 -18.85 -22.48
C GLU A 92 -2.55 -19.51 -21.12
N PHE A 93 -3.55 -19.03 -20.35
CA PHE A 93 -3.92 -19.51 -19.03
C PHE A 93 -5.44 -19.60 -18.96
N SER A 94 -5.99 -20.64 -19.60
CA SER A 94 -7.43 -20.79 -19.82
C SER A 94 -8.19 -20.96 -18.51
N ASN A 95 -9.31 -20.26 -18.37
CA ASN A 95 -10.30 -20.46 -17.30
C ASN A 95 -11.31 -21.56 -17.65
N PHE A 96 -11.29 -22.10 -18.87
CA PHE A 96 -12.22 -23.08 -19.37
C PHE A 96 -11.57 -24.47 -19.43
N ASP A 97 -12.38 -25.50 -19.20
CA ASP A 97 -11.93 -26.85 -19.51
C ASP A 97 -11.67 -27.01 -21.02
N SER A 98 -10.99 -28.09 -21.42
CA SER A 98 -10.57 -28.28 -22.82
C SER A 98 -11.74 -28.31 -23.80
N ASP A 99 -12.87 -28.86 -23.39
CA ASP A 99 -14.02 -29.04 -24.23
C ASP A 99 -14.77 -27.72 -24.40
N LEU A 100 -14.92 -26.94 -23.34
CA LEU A 100 -15.49 -25.59 -23.41
C LEU A 100 -14.59 -24.66 -24.22
N GLN A 101 -13.27 -24.72 -24.01
CA GLN A 101 -12.31 -23.91 -24.76
C GLN A 101 -12.36 -24.23 -26.26
N ALA A 102 -12.57 -25.49 -26.65
CA ALA A 102 -12.72 -25.90 -28.03
C ALA A 102 -14.05 -25.40 -28.66
N GLN A 103 -15.14 -25.33 -27.87
CA GLN A 103 -16.42 -24.78 -28.30
C GLN A 103 -16.38 -23.26 -28.48
N PHE A 104 -15.62 -22.54 -27.63
CA PHE A 104 -15.52 -21.08 -27.62
C PHE A 104 -14.08 -20.60 -27.82
N PRO A 105 -13.48 -20.87 -29.01
CA PRO A 105 -12.06 -20.59 -29.24
C PRO A 105 -11.67 -19.12 -29.26
N THR A 106 -12.64 -18.20 -29.31
CA THR A 106 -12.44 -16.76 -29.33
C THR A 106 -12.47 -16.11 -27.93
N ILE A 107 -12.88 -16.86 -26.90
CA ILE A 107 -12.88 -16.41 -25.51
C ILE A 107 -11.64 -17.00 -24.85
N ARG A 108 -10.69 -16.16 -24.41
CA ARG A 108 -9.38 -16.57 -23.91
C ARG A 108 -8.97 -15.83 -22.65
N ALA A 109 -8.12 -16.45 -21.87
CA ALA A 109 -7.41 -15.82 -20.76
C ALA A 109 -5.89 -16.07 -20.89
N TYR A 110 -5.12 -15.09 -20.47
CA TYR A 110 -3.66 -15.08 -20.54
C TYR A 110 -3.05 -14.60 -19.23
N ILE A 111 -1.86 -15.08 -18.93
CA ILE A 111 -1.03 -14.61 -17.84
C ILE A 111 0.33 -14.18 -18.40
N GLY A 112 0.97 -13.15 -17.83
CA GLY A 112 2.26 -12.68 -18.31
C GLY A 112 3.11 -11.98 -17.26
N LYS A 113 4.40 -11.90 -17.56
CA LYS A 113 5.38 -11.12 -16.79
C LYS A 113 5.82 -9.90 -17.55
N SER A 114 5.97 -8.79 -16.82
CA SER A 114 6.60 -7.61 -17.38
C SER A 114 8.08 -7.86 -17.67
N LEU A 115 8.54 -7.33 -18.80
CA LEU A 115 9.95 -7.39 -19.19
C LEU A 115 10.78 -6.32 -18.47
N SER A 116 10.15 -5.26 -17.99
CA SER A 116 10.79 -4.13 -17.29
C SER A 116 10.65 -4.21 -15.76
N ASP A 117 9.50 -4.67 -15.27
CA ASP A 117 9.18 -4.79 -13.85
C ASP A 117 8.95 -6.25 -13.46
N LYS A 118 9.95 -6.88 -12.85
CA LYS A 118 9.88 -8.29 -12.45
C LYS A 118 8.79 -8.59 -11.40
N SER A 119 8.28 -7.57 -10.70
CA SER A 119 7.19 -7.73 -9.74
C SER A 119 5.83 -7.77 -10.42
N ALA A 120 5.68 -7.16 -11.61
CA ALA A 120 4.43 -7.02 -12.32
C ALA A 120 3.99 -8.33 -12.99
N THR A 121 2.79 -8.79 -12.66
CA THR A 121 2.12 -9.94 -13.27
C THR A 121 0.81 -9.48 -13.91
N LEU A 122 0.67 -9.70 -15.21
CA LEU A 122 -0.51 -9.40 -15.99
C LEU A 122 -1.46 -10.60 -16.01
N TYR A 123 -2.73 -10.38 -15.73
CA TYR A 123 -3.84 -11.25 -16.04
C TYR A 123 -4.73 -10.56 -17.06
N CYS A 124 -5.04 -11.23 -18.14
CA CYS A 124 -5.70 -10.62 -19.29
C CYS A 124 -6.76 -11.56 -19.86
N SER A 125 -8.02 -11.12 -19.92
CA SER A 125 -9.07 -11.76 -20.70
C SER A 125 -9.17 -11.08 -22.06
N PHE A 126 -9.37 -11.89 -23.11
CA PHE A 126 -9.56 -11.43 -24.47
C PHE A 126 -10.72 -12.16 -25.13
N SER A 127 -11.63 -11.38 -25.76
CA SER A 127 -12.81 -11.91 -26.42
C SER A 127 -13.25 -10.98 -27.56
N PRO A 128 -14.27 -11.33 -28.35
CA PRO A 128 -14.89 -10.39 -29.30
C PRO A 128 -15.37 -9.08 -28.66
N LYS A 129 -15.77 -9.06 -27.40
CA LYS A 129 -16.14 -7.83 -26.65
C LYS A 129 -14.93 -6.91 -26.48
N GLY A 130 -13.72 -7.44 -26.34
CA GLY A 130 -12.48 -6.68 -26.17
C GLY A 130 -11.50 -7.33 -25.22
N ILE A 131 -10.64 -6.49 -24.61
CA ILE A 131 -9.65 -6.87 -23.62
C ILE A 131 -10.06 -6.33 -22.25
N GLN A 132 -9.77 -7.09 -21.20
CA GLN A 132 -9.76 -6.62 -19.82
C GLN A 132 -8.48 -7.11 -19.16
N THR A 133 -7.86 -6.25 -18.36
CA THR A 133 -6.60 -6.59 -17.70
C THR A 133 -6.65 -6.29 -16.21
N MET A 134 -5.86 -7.06 -15.46
CA MET A 134 -5.46 -6.79 -14.08
C MET A 134 -3.93 -6.97 -14.03
N VAL A 135 -3.21 -5.96 -13.56
CA VAL A 135 -1.77 -6.03 -13.35
C VAL A 135 -1.49 -5.93 -11.85
N LEU A 136 -1.09 -7.04 -11.27
CA LEU A 136 -0.65 -7.10 -9.87
C LEU A 136 0.81 -6.67 -9.79
N ARG A 137 1.12 -5.75 -8.86
CA ARG A 137 2.47 -5.26 -8.57
C ARG A 137 2.74 -5.35 -7.07
N SER A 138 4.01 -5.33 -6.67
CA SER A 138 4.40 -5.37 -5.26
C SER A 138 4.72 -4.00 -4.66
N ASP A 139 4.75 -2.93 -5.46
CA ASP A 139 5.12 -1.58 -5.03
C ASP A 139 4.12 -0.50 -5.45
N LYS A 140 3.01 -0.91 -6.07
CA LYS A 140 1.96 -0.02 -6.57
C LYS A 140 0.59 -0.68 -6.42
N PRO A 141 -0.49 0.12 -6.40
CA PRO A 141 -1.85 -0.40 -6.50
C PRO A 141 -2.04 -1.24 -7.76
N THR A 142 -2.93 -2.20 -7.71
CA THR A 142 -3.33 -3.02 -8.87
C THR A 142 -3.86 -2.12 -9.99
N GLU A 143 -3.41 -2.36 -11.23
CA GLU A 143 -3.83 -1.58 -12.39
C GLU A 143 -4.83 -2.37 -13.24
N PHE A 144 -5.85 -1.68 -13.73
CA PHE A 144 -6.93 -2.27 -14.52
C PHE A 144 -7.12 -1.54 -15.83
N ILE A 145 -7.48 -2.27 -16.89
CA ILE A 145 -7.99 -1.73 -18.14
C ILE A 145 -9.36 -2.32 -18.40
N GLU A 146 -10.36 -1.44 -18.53
CA GLU A 146 -11.74 -1.81 -18.86
C GLU A 146 -12.27 -0.99 -20.03
N LYS A 147 -13.14 -1.61 -20.84
CA LYS A 147 -13.82 -0.95 -21.95
C LYS A 147 -14.91 -0.02 -21.41
N ILE A 148 -14.92 1.25 -21.84
CA ILE A 148 -15.90 2.24 -21.36
C ILE A 148 -17.28 2.16 -22.03
N SER A 149 -17.35 1.56 -23.22
CA SER A 149 -18.59 1.44 -23.99
C SER A 149 -18.52 0.24 -24.93
N VAL A 150 -19.63 -0.46 -25.08
CA VAL A 150 -19.75 -1.61 -26.01
C VAL A 150 -19.48 -1.19 -27.47
N ASN A 151 -19.82 0.04 -27.83
CA ASN A 151 -19.80 0.54 -29.21
C ASN A 151 -18.48 1.21 -29.63
N GLN A 152 -17.51 1.35 -28.73
CA GLN A 152 -16.23 2.03 -29.00
C GLN A 152 -15.07 1.18 -28.50
N GLU A 153 -13.97 1.13 -29.26
CA GLU A 153 -12.72 0.47 -28.82
C GLU A 153 -11.88 1.40 -27.95
N VAL A 154 -12.53 2.10 -27.02
CA VAL A 154 -11.90 2.99 -26.04
C VAL A 154 -11.98 2.35 -24.66
N TYR A 155 -10.85 2.39 -23.98
CA TYR A 155 -10.62 1.75 -22.70
C TYR A 155 -10.17 2.78 -21.67
N GLU A 156 -10.63 2.63 -20.44
CA GLU A 156 -10.15 3.38 -19.29
C GLU A 156 -9.11 2.55 -18.55
N LEU A 157 -7.98 3.17 -18.25
CA LEU A 157 -6.94 2.65 -17.36
C LEU A 157 -7.07 3.33 -16.00
N PHE A 158 -7.12 2.56 -14.95
CA PHE A 158 -7.25 3.02 -13.56
C PHE A 158 -6.53 2.07 -12.61
N ASP A 159 -6.41 2.46 -11.35
CA ASP A 159 -5.84 1.65 -10.28
C ASP A 159 -6.90 1.29 -9.22
N SER A 160 -6.57 0.34 -8.32
CA SER A 160 -7.44 -0.13 -7.24
C SER A 160 -7.83 0.95 -6.22
N ASN A 161 -7.12 2.08 -6.16
CA ASN A 161 -7.51 3.24 -5.34
C ASN A 161 -8.59 4.11 -6.03
N SER A 162 -9.21 3.61 -7.09
CA SER A 162 -10.18 4.35 -7.90
C SER A 162 -11.54 3.70 -7.84
N VAL A 163 -12.52 4.35 -7.21
CA VAL A 163 -13.87 3.83 -7.00
C VAL A 163 -14.85 4.45 -8.01
N LYS A 164 -15.83 3.68 -8.49
CA LYS A 164 -16.99 4.22 -9.22
C LYS A 164 -18.01 4.77 -8.22
N SER A 165 -18.46 6.00 -8.38
CA SER A 165 -19.36 6.69 -7.44
C SER A 165 -20.77 6.10 -7.32
N ASP A 166 -21.15 5.24 -8.25
CA ASP A 166 -22.48 4.65 -8.35
C ASP A 166 -22.52 3.15 -7.98
N ARG A 167 -21.44 2.64 -7.36
CA ARG A 167 -21.38 1.27 -6.85
C ARG A 167 -21.96 1.20 -5.43
N LEU A 168 -22.77 0.17 -5.20
CA LEU A 168 -23.27 -0.16 -3.87
C LEU A 168 -22.37 -1.20 -3.21
N PRO A 169 -22.17 -1.10 -1.90
CA PRO A 169 -21.32 -2.04 -1.18
C PRO A 169 -21.91 -3.46 -1.16
N LEU A 170 -21.05 -4.44 -0.92
CA LEU A 170 -21.45 -5.82 -0.70
C LEU A 170 -22.31 -5.94 0.57
N TYR A 171 -23.39 -6.70 0.50
CA TYR A 171 -24.03 -7.28 1.67
C TYR A 171 -23.85 -8.81 1.60
N CYS A 172 -22.98 -9.36 2.43
CA CYS A 172 -22.82 -10.80 2.55
C CYS A 172 -23.80 -11.35 3.59
N ALA A 173 -24.62 -12.31 3.17
CA ALA A 173 -25.57 -13.00 4.04
C ALA A 173 -25.05 -14.36 4.52
N THR A 174 -23.79 -14.69 4.26
CA THR A 174 -23.12 -15.90 4.75
C THR A 174 -23.02 -15.85 6.26
N ILE A 175 -23.62 -16.81 6.94
CA ILE A 175 -23.53 -16.91 8.39
C ILE A 175 -22.26 -17.68 8.73
N ASP A 176 -21.36 -17.05 9.48
CA ASP A 176 -20.20 -17.71 10.07
C ASP A 176 -20.68 -18.78 11.07
N LYS A 177 -20.81 -20.00 10.60
CA LYS A 177 -21.02 -21.13 11.47
C LYS A 177 -19.66 -21.71 11.86
N VAL A 178 -19.53 -22.00 13.15
CA VAL A 178 -18.47 -22.88 13.66
C VAL A 178 -18.69 -24.28 13.07
N MET A 179 -18.51 -24.42 11.75
CA MET A 179 -18.71 -25.69 11.05
C MET A 179 -17.55 -26.65 11.24
N ASN A 180 -16.39 -26.15 11.61
CA ASN A 180 -15.20 -26.94 11.91
C ASN A 180 -14.39 -26.24 13.02
N SER A 181 -14.43 -26.78 14.22
CA SER A 181 -13.58 -26.29 15.33
C SER A 181 -12.06 -26.34 15.01
N SER A 182 -11.67 -27.10 13.98
CA SER A 182 -10.30 -27.13 13.47
C SER A 182 -9.96 -25.94 12.55
N LEU A 183 -10.96 -25.32 11.89
CA LEU A 183 -10.76 -24.12 11.06
C LEU A 183 -10.72 -22.83 11.90
N ASN A 184 -11.25 -22.89 13.12
CA ASN A 184 -11.31 -21.74 14.05
C ASN A 184 -10.09 -21.62 14.96
N LYS A 185 -9.11 -22.50 14.84
CA LYS A 185 -7.85 -22.40 15.59
C LYS A 185 -6.80 -21.81 14.66
N MET A 186 -6.31 -20.63 14.99
CA MET A 186 -5.03 -20.19 14.47
C MET A 186 -3.99 -21.25 14.83
N THR A 187 -3.46 -21.93 13.82
CA THR A 187 -2.29 -22.78 14.03
C THR A 187 -1.08 -21.85 14.15
N THR A 188 -0.41 -21.87 15.28
CA THR A 188 0.83 -21.12 15.53
C THR A 188 2.03 -21.69 14.75
N THR A 189 1.80 -22.57 13.81
CA THR A 189 2.84 -23.15 12.94
C THR A 189 2.70 -22.56 11.56
N ALA A 190 3.74 -21.89 11.13
CA ALA A 190 3.89 -21.36 9.78
C ALA A 190 3.45 -22.40 8.73
N THR A 191 2.38 -22.08 7.99
CA THR A 191 1.88 -22.94 6.95
C THR A 191 2.45 -22.48 5.61
N SER A 192 3.22 -23.33 5.01
CA SER A 192 3.69 -23.06 3.68
C SER A 192 2.75 -23.63 2.63
N ASN A 193 2.60 -22.91 1.54
CA ASN A 193 1.96 -23.43 0.35
C ASN A 193 2.73 -24.68 -0.09
N GLY A 194 2.04 -25.81 -0.06
CA GLY A 194 2.62 -27.09 -0.40
C GLY A 194 3.22 -27.08 -1.79
N GLU A 195 3.91 -28.12 -2.10
CA GLU A 195 4.55 -28.38 -3.39
C GLU A 195 3.52 -28.66 -4.51
N GLN A 196 2.23 -28.26 -4.30
CA GLN A 196 1.14 -28.62 -5.20
C GLN A 196 0.27 -27.42 -5.57
N TYR A 197 0.09 -27.28 -6.86
CA TYR A 197 -0.90 -26.41 -7.47
C TYR A 197 -2.23 -27.18 -7.62
N LYS A 198 -3.34 -26.56 -7.22
CA LYS A 198 -4.66 -27.18 -7.19
C LYS A 198 -5.55 -26.62 -8.28
N THR A 199 -6.31 -27.48 -8.97
CA THR A 199 -7.35 -27.06 -9.91
C THR A 199 -8.67 -27.65 -9.45
N LEU A 200 -9.71 -26.79 -9.37
CA LEU A 200 -11.08 -27.16 -9.04
C LEU A 200 -11.97 -27.00 -10.27
N ARG A 201 -12.89 -27.92 -10.47
CA ARG A 201 -13.93 -27.85 -11.49
C ARG A 201 -15.07 -26.97 -10.98
N LEU A 202 -15.23 -25.80 -11.61
CA LEU A 202 -16.24 -24.81 -11.26
C LEU A 202 -17.46 -24.95 -12.17
N ALA A 203 -18.66 -25.06 -11.61
CA ALA A 203 -19.93 -24.91 -12.30
C ALA A 203 -20.51 -23.53 -12.02
N VAL A 204 -20.64 -22.68 -13.05
CA VAL A 204 -21.29 -21.37 -12.95
C VAL A 204 -22.67 -21.44 -13.59
N ALA A 205 -23.69 -21.02 -12.81
CA ALA A 205 -25.01 -20.71 -13.32
C ALA A 205 -25.22 -19.19 -13.41
N CYS A 206 -26.12 -18.73 -14.25
CA CYS A 206 -26.51 -17.33 -14.33
C CYS A 206 -28.03 -17.20 -14.30
N THR A 207 -28.54 -16.21 -13.54
CA THR A 207 -29.96 -15.83 -13.65
C THR A 207 -30.24 -15.25 -15.04
N ALA A 208 -31.49 -15.22 -15.42
CA ALA A 208 -31.88 -14.64 -16.70
C ALA A 208 -31.56 -13.15 -16.80
N GLU A 209 -31.59 -12.42 -15.65
CA GLU A 209 -31.22 -11.00 -15.57
C GLU A 209 -29.74 -10.79 -15.86
N TYR A 210 -28.86 -11.67 -15.34
CA TYR A 210 -27.43 -11.62 -15.63
C TYR A 210 -27.17 -11.79 -17.14
N THR A 211 -27.78 -12.81 -17.72
CA THR A 211 -27.61 -13.11 -19.15
C THR A 211 -28.17 -11.99 -20.01
N ALA A 212 -29.31 -11.39 -19.61
CA ALA A 212 -29.91 -10.25 -20.31
C ALA A 212 -29.07 -9.00 -20.22
N TYR A 213 -28.43 -8.72 -19.04
CA TYR A 213 -27.53 -7.58 -18.86
C TYR A 213 -26.40 -7.59 -19.88
N PHE A 214 -25.79 -8.75 -20.14
CA PHE A 214 -24.69 -8.87 -21.10
C PHE A 214 -25.17 -9.02 -22.57
N GLY A 215 -26.44 -9.27 -22.83
CA GLY A 215 -27.00 -9.36 -24.18
C GLY A 215 -27.05 -10.76 -24.76
N GLY A 216 -26.98 -11.79 -23.94
CA GLY A 216 -27.16 -13.20 -24.35
C GLY A 216 -26.11 -14.15 -23.75
N THR A 217 -26.28 -15.45 -24.01
CA THR A 217 -25.44 -16.50 -23.40
C THR A 217 -23.96 -16.41 -23.78
N PHE A 218 -23.66 -16.05 -25.04
CA PHE A 218 -22.28 -15.90 -25.48
C PHE A 218 -21.58 -14.75 -24.74
N GLN A 219 -22.24 -13.59 -24.64
CA GLN A 219 -21.73 -12.41 -23.96
C GLN A 219 -21.63 -12.60 -22.44
N ALA A 220 -22.57 -13.36 -21.87
CA ALA A 220 -22.48 -13.78 -20.47
C ALA A 220 -21.24 -14.66 -20.22
N LEU A 221 -20.93 -15.59 -21.14
CA LEU A 221 -19.74 -16.42 -21.05
C LEU A 221 -18.44 -15.59 -21.20
N GLU A 222 -18.43 -14.56 -22.07
CA GLU A 222 -17.32 -13.59 -22.14
C GLU A 222 -17.09 -12.88 -20.80
N ALA A 223 -18.17 -12.45 -20.14
CA ALA A 223 -18.12 -11.78 -18.84
C ALA A 223 -17.63 -12.72 -17.72
N ILE A 224 -18.16 -13.95 -17.67
CA ILE A 224 -17.71 -15.00 -16.74
C ILE A 224 -16.19 -15.22 -16.89
N ASN A 225 -15.69 -15.32 -18.14
CA ASN A 225 -14.26 -15.47 -18.37
C ASN A 225 -13.45 -14.27 -17.86
N ALA A 226 -13.96 -13.05 -17.99
CA ALA A 226 -13.30 -11.85 -17.48
C ALA A 226 -13.23 -11.86 -15.94
N THR A 227 -14.36 -12.13 -15.27
CA THR A 227 -14.43 -12.29 -13.80
C THR A 227 -13.48 -13.39 -13.32
N LEU A 228 -13.52 -14.58 -13.94
CA LEU A 228 -12.63 -15.69 -13.56
C LEU A 228 -11.15 -15.37 -13.81
N THR A 229 -10.83 -14.57 -14.82
CA THR A 229 -9.43 -14.14 -15.05
C THR A 229 -8.90 -13.34 -13.86
N ARG A 230 -9.69 -12.42 -13.28
CA ARG A 230 -9.33 -11.65 -12.10
C ARG A 230 -9.29 -12.51 -10.83
N VAL A 231 -10.36 -13.25 -10.57
CA VAL A 231 -10.46 -14.15 -9.41
C VAL A 231 -9.32 -15.17 -9.40
N ASN A 232 -9.08 -15.85 -10.52
CA ASN A 232 -7.98 -16.80 -10.67
C ASN A 232 -6.60 -16.12 -10.53
N GLY A 233 -6.49 -14.85 -10.89
CA GLY A 233 -5.26 -14.09 -10.67
C GLY A 233 -4.88 -14.03 -9.20
N ILE A 234 -5.83 -13.71 -8.34
CA ILE A 234 -5.65 -13.65 -6.89
C ILE A 234 -5.49 -15.04 -6.29
N PHE A 235 -6.36 -15.98 -6.67
CA PHE A 235 -6.31 -17.35 -6.15
C PHE A 235 -5.02 -18.08 -6.54
N ASN A 236 -4.53 -17.85 -7.75
CA ASN A 236 -3.24 -18.37 -8.18
C ASN A 236 -2.10 -17.83 -7.31
N ARG A 237 -2.08 -16.50 -7.08
CA ARG A 237 -1.01 -15.86 -6.29
C ARG A 237 -1.05 -16.25 -4.81
N ASP A 238 -2.23 -16.21 -4.17
CA ASP A 238 -2.36 -16.35 -2.72
C ASP A 238 -2.56 -17.81 -2.28
N LEU A 239 -3.25 -18.61 -3.10
CA LEU A 239 -3.71 -19.95 -2.71
C LEU A 239 -3.05 -21.08 -3.52
N SER A 240 -2.33 -20.79 -4.61
CA SER A 240 -1.90 -21.75 -5.64
C SER A 240 -3.08 -22.57 -6.17
N LEU A 241 -4.17 -21.89 -6.43
CA LEU A 241 -5.44 -22.47 -6.82
C LEU A 241 -5.94 -21.88 -8.15
N HIS A 242 -6.55 -22.71 -8.98
CA HIS A 242 -7.24 -22.33 -10.21
C HIS A 242 -8.65 -22.89 -10.24
N LEU A 243 -9.60 -22.06 -10.62
CA LEU A 243 -10.99 -22.44 -10.89
C LEU A 243 -11.15 -22.62 -12.38
N ASN A 244 -11.51 -23.83 -12.80
CA ASN A 244 -11.66 -24.19 -14.20
C ASN A 244 -13.14 -24.43 -14.52
N LEU A 245 -13.74 -23.58 -15.36
CA LEU A 245 -15.13 -23.63 -15.73
C LEU A 245 -15.42 -24.87 -16.58
N ILE A 246 -16.37 -25.69 -16.14
CA ILE A 246 -16.75 -26.93 -16.84
C ILE A 246 -17.61 -26.65 -18.08
N SER A 247 -17.48 -27.47 -19.11
CA SER A 247 -18.18 -27.32 -20.38
C SER A 247 -19.71 -27.31 -20.24
N ASN A 248 -20.26 -28.10 -19.32
CA ASN A 248 -21.68 -28.17 -19.09
C ASN A 248 -22.30 -26.92 -18.46
N SER A 249 -21.47 -25.94 -17.98
CA SER A 249 -21.98 -24.64 -17.47
C SER A 249 -22.81 -23.87 -18.51
N THR A 250 -22.60 -24.08 -19.81
CA THR A 250 -23.41 -23.44 -20.85
C THR A 250 -24.92 -23.77 -20.76
N SER A 251 -25.29 -24.92 -20.20
CA SER A 251 -26.68 -25.32 -19.95
C SER A 251 -27.32 -24.62 -18.74
N LEU A 252 -26.53 -23.89 -17.95
CA LEU A 252 -26.92 -23.17 -16.75
C LEU A 252 -27.03 -21.65 -16.97
N LEU A 253 -26.83 -21.19 -18.23
CA LEU A 253 -26.92 -19.76 -18.60
C LEU A 253 -28.37 -19.49 -19.04
N TYR A 254 -29.20 -19.08 -18.10
CA TYR A 254 -30.64 -18.89 -18.37
C TYR A 254 -30.88 -17.55 -19.08
N THR A 255 -31.86 -17.56 -20.01
CA THR A 255 -32.24 -16.38 -20.81
C THR A 255 -33.70 -15.99 -20.64
N ASN A 256 -34.50 -16.86 -20.03
CA ASN A 256 -35.91 -16.63 -19.81
C ASN A 256 -36.21 -16.64 -18.30
N PRO A 257 -36.65 -15.52 -17.73
CA PRO A 257 -36.94 -15.41 -16.29
C PRO A 257 -38.11 -16.32 -15.83
N GLU A 258 -39.00 -16.73 -16.74
CA GLU A 258 -40.11 -17.66 -16.41
C GLU A 258 -39.66 -19.14 -16.40
N ALA A 259 -38.49 -19.41 -16.95
CA ALA A 259 -37.97 -20.78 -17.12
C ALA A 259 -36.68 -21.01 -16.30
N ASP A 260 -36.06 -19.99 -15.73
CA ASP A 260 -34.96 -20.21 -14.82
C ASP A 260 -35.47 -20.78 -13.48
N PRO A 261 -34.68 -21.58 -12.77
CA PRO A 261 -35.07 -22.22 -11.52
C PRO A 261 -35.02 -21.32 -10.31
N PHE A 262 -34.63 -20.03 -10.47
CA PHE A 262 -34.31 -19.13 -9.37
C PHE A 262 -35.49 -18.27 -8.98
N SER A 263 -35.76 -18.20 -7.68
CA SER A 263 -36.73 -17.29 -7.07
C SER A 263 -36.43 -15.84 -7.42
N PRO A 264 -37.45 -14.93 -7.41
CA PRO A 264 -37.23 -13.52 -7.55
C PRO A 264 -36.18 -13.02 -6.55
N ALA A 265 -35.36 -12.04 -6.93
CA ALA A 265 -34.21 -11.53 -6.18
C ALA A 265 -34.51 -11.22 -4.72
N ILE A 266 -35.68 -10.62 -4.40
CA ILE A 266 -36.08 -10.29 -3.04
C ILE A 266 -36.17 -11.50 -2.08
N THR A 267 -36.38 -12.70 -2.59
CA THR A 267 -36.38 -13.94 -1.81
C THR A 267 -35.13 -14.78 -2.05
N GLY A 268 -34.54 -14.66 -3.23
CA GLY A 268 -33.35 -15.38 -3.65
C GLY A 268 -32.15 -15.01 -2.81
N VAL A 269 -31.86 -13.71 -2.67
CA VAL A 269 -30.74 -13.20 -1.87
C VAL A 269 -30.87 -13.50 -0.36
N ASN A 270 -32.08 -13.79 0.12
CA ASN A 270 -32.31 -14.21 1.49
C ASN A 270 -32.10 -15.73 1.73
N GLY A 271 -31.41 -16.41 0.82
CA GLY A 271 -30.98 -17.80 0.96
C GLY A 271 -31.72 -18.83 0.09
N ASN A 272 -32.80 -18.47 -0.64
CA ASN A 272 -33.47 -19.41 -1.50
C ASN A 272 -32.55 -19.86 -2.65
N TRP A 273 -31.78 -18.96 -3.23
CA TRP A 273 -30.87 -19.26 -4.34
C TRP A 273 -29.82 -20.32 -3.99
N ASN A 274 -29.37 -20.38 -2.73
CA ASN A 274 -28.42 -21.40 -2.31
C ASN A 274 -28.92 -22.82 -2.55
N LEU A 275 -30.18 -23.12 -2.13
CA LEU A 275 -30.80 -24.43 -2.31
C LEU A 275 -31.27 -24.67 -3.75
N GLU A 276 -31.79 -23.66 -4.42
CA GLU A 276 -32.22 -23.71 -5.79
C GLU A 276 -31.07 -24.04 -6.73
N LEU A 277 -29.92 -23.35 -6.55
CA LEU A 277 -28.71 -23.65 -7.31
C LEU A 277 -28.21 -25.07 -7.05
N GLN A 278 -28.11 -25.47 -5.75
CA GLN A 278 -27.64 -26.81 -5.42
C GLN A 278 -28.50 -27.89 -6.09
N ARG A 279 -29.82 -27.72 -6.13
CA ARG A 279 -30.76 -28.65 -6.79
C ARG A 279 -30.59 -28.64 -8.31
N ASP A 280 -30.45 -27.50 -8.92
CA ASP A 280 -30.25 -27.35 -10.35
C ASP A 280 -28.95 -28.01 -10.82
N LEU A 281 -27.85 -27.74 -10.11
CA LEU A 281 -26.56 -28.39 -10.38
C LEU A 281 -26.63 -29.92 -10.19
N THR A 282 -27.30 -30.39 -9.13
CA THR A 282 -27.47 -31.83 -8.90
C THR A 282 -28.23 -32.48 -10.03
N ALA A 283 -29.31 -31.83 -10.53
CA ALA A 283 -30.17 -32.37 -11.57
C ALA A 283 -29.53 -32.32 -12.97
N LYS A 284 -28.87 -31.20 -13.33
CA LYS A 284 -28.37 -30.98 -14.69
C LYS A 284 -26.94 -31.42 -14.90
N ILE A 285 -26.08 -31.21 -13.92
CA ILE A 285 -24.63 -31.49 -14.00
C ILE A 285 -24.32 -32.83 -13.34
N GLY A 286 -24.95 -33.12 -12.21
CA GLY A 286 -24.63 -34.27 -11.35
C GLY A 286 -23.41 -33.97 -10.47
N ASN A 287 -23.51 -34.36 -9.20
CA ASN A 287 -22.53 -33.98 -8.16
C ASN A 287 -21.08 -34.46 -8.42
N ALA A 288 -20.90 -35.56 -9.17
CA ALA A 288 -19.56 -36.07 -9.53
C ALA A 288 -18.81 -35.21 -10.55
N ASN A 289 -19.47 -34.27 -11.22
CA ASN A 289 -18.91 -33.57 -12.37
C ASN A 289 -18.40 -32.14 -12.05
N TYR A 290 -18.57 -31.67 -10.81
CA TYR A 290 -18.06 -30.39 -10.37
C TYR A 290 -17.55 -30.47 -8.90
N ASP A 291 -16.71 -29.56 -8.52
CA ASP A 291 -16.11 -29.48 -7.20
C ASP A 291 -16.63 -28.30 -6.37
N ILE A 292 -17.06 -27.24 -7.05
CA ILE A 292 -17.65 -26.03 -6.49
C ILE A 292 -18.67 -25.45 -7.49
N GLY A 293 -19.82 -24.97 -7.01
CA GLY A 293 -20.85 -24.34 -7.83
C GLY A 293 -21.16 -22.93 -7.36
N HIS A 294 -21.39 -22.01 -8.30
CA HIS A 294 -21.66 -20.61 -7.99
C HIS A 294 -22.69 -20.00 -8.97
N LEU A 295 -23.60 -19.17 -8.45
CA LEU A 295 -24.60 -18.45 -9.23
C LEU A 295 -24.18 -16.99 -9.39
N PHE A 296 -24.21 -16.48 -10.62
CA PHE A 296 -24.08 -15.04 -10.90
C PHE A 296 -25.47 -14.45 -11.19
N GLY A 297 -25.84 -13.45 -10.36
CA GLY A 297 -27.06 -12.67 -10.53
C GLY A 297 -26.77 -11.22 -10.91
N ALA A 298 -27.79 -10.49 -11.30
CA ALA A 298 -27.72 -9.06 -11.64
C ALA A 298 -28.76 -8.22 -10.88
N SER A 299 -29.21 -8.68 -9.73
CA SER A 299 -30.27 -8.00 -8.96
C SER A 299 -30.30 -8.47 -7.51
N GLY A 300 -30.89 -7.67 -6.63
CA GLY A 300 -31.20 -8.06 -5.26
C GLY A 300 -30.16 -7.68 -4.22
N GLY A 301 -28.90 -7.57 -4.57
CA GLY A 301 -27.84 -7.04 -3.72
C GLY A 301 -27.38 -7.94 -2.60
N GLY A 302 -26.39 -8.78 -2.85
CA GLY A 302 -25.76 -9.58 -1.84
C GLY A 302 -24.94 -10.73 -2.38
N GLY A 303 -24.24 -11.39 -1.48
CA GLY A 303 -23.60 -12.65 -1.68
C GLY A 303 -23.97 -13.63 -0.58
N ASN A 304 -23.82 -14.90 -0.85
CA ASN A 304 -23.96 -15.96 0.15
C ASN A 304 -23.31 -17.24 -0.35
N ALA A 305 -22.34 -17.72 0.38
CA ALA A 305 -21.64 -18.96 0.05
C ALA A 305 -22.47 -20.23 0.28
N GLY A 306 -23.62 -20.13 0.92
CA GLY A 306 -24.46 -21.27 1.32
C GLY A 306 -23.89 -22.05 2.50
N CYS A 307 -22.59 -22.31 2.49
CA CYS A 307 -21.88 -22.87 3.61
C CYS A 307 -20.36 -22.62 3.51
N ILE A 308 -19.68 -22.45 4.64
CA ILE A 308 -18.23 -22.23 4.71
C ILE A 308 -17.50 -23.57 4.60
N GLY A 309 -16.53 -23.68 3.69
CA GLY A 309 -15.67 -24.85 3.53
C GLY A 309 -16.30 -26.06 2.87
N CYS A 310 -17.46 -25.92 2.24
CA CYS A 310 -18.18 -27.03 1.60
C CYS A 310 -17.64 -27.46 0.23
N VAL A 311 -16.62 -26.83 -0.28
CA VAL A 311 -15.98 -27.29 -1.51
C VAL A 311 -15.75 -28.80 -1.48
N CYS A 312 -16.03 -29.51 -2.56
CA CYS A 312 -15.96 -30.97 -2.69
C CYS A 312 -16.97 -31.79 -1.88
N GLN A 313 -17.88 -31.16 -1.14
CA GLN A 313 -18.87 -31.89 -0.35
C GLN A 313 -20.16 -32.04 -1.17
N ASP A 314 -20.58 -33.26 -1.39
CA ASP A 314 -21.86 -33.54 -2.05
C ASP A 314 -23.03 -33.32 -1.08
N PRO A 315 -24.20 -32.84 -1.57
CA PRO A 315 -25.38 -32.74 -0.73
C PRO A 315 -25.86 -34.15 -0.32
N ILE A 316 -26.27 -34.28 0.95
CA ILE A 316 -26.76 -35.55 1.51
C ILE A 316 -28.27 -35.77 1.26
N SER A 317 -28.96 -34.71 0.87
CA SER A 317 -30.41 -34.75 0.51
C SER A 317 -30.73 -33.59 -0.45
N SER A 318 -32.00 -33.61 -0.98
CA SER A 318 -32.52 -32.52 -1.84
C SER A 318 -32.79 -31.20 -1.09
N TYR A 319 -32.61 -31.15 0.22
CA TYR A 319 -32.77 -29.99 1.09
C TYR A 319 -31.43 -29.51 1.68
N ASP A 320 -30.37 -30.17 1.28
CA ASP A 320 -29.03 -29.84 1.78
C ASP A 320 -28.32 -28.86 0.84
N VAL A 321 -27.71 -27.82 1.40
CA VAL A 321 -26.88 -26.87 0.69
C VAL A 321 -25.43 -27.25 0.96
N ALA A 322 -24.72 -27.58 -0.12
CA ALA A 322 -23.34 -28.05 -0.05
C ALA A 322 -22.47 -27.29 -1.08
N LYS A 323 -21.54 -27.95 -1.73
CA LYS A 323 -20.59 -27.36 -2.68
C LYS A 323 -21.20 -26.56 -3.83
N GLY A 324 -22.50 -26.75 -4.11
CA GLY A 324 -23.23 -26.10 -5.20
C GLY A 324 -24.09 -24.92 -4.75
N GLY A 325 -23.88 -24.36 -3.55
CA GLY A 325 -24.83 -23.42 -2.97
C GLY A 325 -24.39 -21.94 -2.95
N GLY A 326 -23.26 -21.54 -3.53
CA GLY A 326 -22.81 -20.15 -3.48
C GLY A 326 -23.45 -19.25 -4.55
N PHE A 327 -23.65 -17.95 -4.23
CA PHE A 327 -24.05 -16.96 -5.23
C PHE A 327 -23.44 -15.58 -4.97
N SER A 328 -23.31 -14.78 -6.03
CA SER A 328 -22.95 -13.36 -6.01
C SER A 328 -23.89 -12.57 -6.91
N SER A 329 -24.51 -11.49 -6.39
CA SER A 329 -25.47 -10.68 -7.13
C SER A 329 -25.47 -9.23 -6.63
N PRO A 330 -24.97 -8.24 -7.41
CA PRO A 330 -24.82 -6.88 -6.94
C PRO A 330 -26.16 -6.12 -6.85
N ALA A 331 -26.31 -5.24 -5.86
CA ALA A 331 -27.52 -4.44 -5.63
C ALA A 331 -27.76 -3.40 -6.73
N ASP A 332 -26.69 -2.90 -7.34
CA ASP A 332 -26.73 -1.90 -8.42
C ASP A 332 -27.08 -2.51 -9.80
N GLY A 333 -27.25 -3.83 -9.87
CA GLY A 333 -27.57 -4.55 -11.10
C GLY A 333 -26.43 -4.57 -12.13
N LYS A 334 -25.18 -4.31 -11.73
CA LYS A 334 -24.01 -4.26 -12.60
C LYS A 334 -23.00 -5.37 -12.23
N PRO A 335 -23.21 -6.61 -12.68
CA PRO A 335 -22.38 -7.75 -12.30
C PRO A 335 -21.06 -7.79 -13.11
N GLU A 336 -20.29 -6.72 -13.06
CA GLU A 336 -19.01 -6.60 -13.76
C GLU A 336 -18.06 -5.63 -13.06
N GLY A 337 -16.78 -5.76 -13.36
CA GLY A 337 -15.70 -4.89 -12.86
C GLY A 337 -15.20 -5.30 -11.48
N ASP A 338 -14.22 -4.55 -11.00
CA ASP A 338 -13.43 -4.89 -9.83
C ASP A 338 -14.27 -5.20 -8.59
N THR A 339 -15.22 -4.34 -8.25
CA THR A 339 -16.13 -4.54 -7.10
C THR A 339 -16.90 -5.88 -7.20
N PHE A 340 -17.46 -6.22 -8.37
CA PHE A 340 -18.17 -7.49 -8.52
C PHE A 340 -17.20 -8.67 -8.44
N ASP A 341 -16.06 -8.58 -9.13
CA ASP A 341 -15.12 -9.69 -9.25
C ASP A 341 -14.47 -10.04 -7.90
N ILE A 342 -14.14 -9.01 -7.09
CA ILE A 342 -13.37 -9.15 -5.84
C ILE A 342 -14.26 -9.13 -4.62
N ASP A 343 -15.03 -8.03 -4.40
CA ASP A 343 -15.82 -7.88 -3.18
C ASP A 343 -17.00 -8.87 -3.11
N PHE A 344 -17.50 -9.34 -4.28
CA PHE A 344 -18.57 -10.33 -4.29
C PHE A 344 -18.04 -11.73 -4.63
N VAL A 345 -17.50 -11.95 -5.85
CA VAL A 345 -17.22 -13.31 -6.33
C VAL A 345 -16.03 -13.94 -5.58
N ALA A 346 -14.91 -13.22 -5.45
CA ALA A 346 -13.76 -13.76 -4.73
C ALA A 346 -14.06 -13.95 -3.23
N HIS A 347 -14.84 -13.06 -2.61
CA HIS A 347 -15.29 -13.14 -1.23
C HIS A 347 -16.14 -14.39 -0.98
N GLU A 348 -17.24 -14.56 -1.73
CA GLU A 348 -18.16 -15.69 -1.51
C GLU A 348 -17.52 -17.04 -1.86
N ILE A 349 -16.70 -17.09 -2.91
CA ILE A 349 -15.90 -18.30 -3.20
C ILE A 349 -14.87 -18.54 -2.10
N GLY A 350 -14.30 -17.49 -1.51
CA GLY A 350 -13.43 -17.58 -0.34
C GLY A 350 -14.11 -18.31 0.83
N HIS A 351 -15.37 -17.99 1.12
CA HIS A 351 -16.17 -18.71 2.10
C HIS A 351 -16.40 -20.17 1.69
N GLN A 352 -16.80 -20.43 0.45
CA GLN A 352 -16.99 -21.81 -0.04
C GLN A 352 -15.68 -22.63 0.08
N LEU A 353 -14.52 -21.99 -0.03
CA LEU A 353 -13.20 -22.60 0.15
C LEU A 353 -12.82 -22.78 1.61
N GLY A 354 -13.41 -22.05 2.57
CA GLY A 354 -13.22 -22.25 4.01
C GLY A 354 -12.82 -21.02 4.82
N ALA A 355 -12.71 -19.84 4.23
CA ALA A 355 -12.42 -18.62 4.96
C ALA A 355 -13.64 -18.09 5.72
N ASN A 356 -13.43 -17.56 6.92
CA ASN A 356 -14.40 -16.76 7.67
C ASN A 356 -14.07 -15.27 7.50
N HIS A 357 -14.99 -14.40 7.95
CA HIS A 357 -14.73 -12.97 7.96
C HIS A 357 -13.58 -12.58 8.89
N THR A 358 -12.83 -11.55 8.49
CA THR A 358 -11.64 -11.06 9.20
C THR A 358 -11.85 -9.76 9.97
N PHE A 359 -12.93 -9.05 9.72
CA PHE A 359 -13.27 -7.79 10.38
C PHE A 359 -13.50 -7.96 11.89
N SER A 360 -13.35 -6.85 12.65
CA SER A 360 -13.60 -6.85 14.10
C SER A 360 -14.76 -5.94 14.54
N HIS A 361 -15.47 -5.29 13.61
CA HIS A 361 -16.63 -4.47 13.97
C HIS A 361 -17.77 -5.30 14.62
N GLU A 362 -17.86 -6.56 14.29
CA GLU A 362 -18.65 -7.60 14.95
C GLU A 362 -17.77 -8.77 15.33
N ILE A 363 -18.18 -9.51 16.37
CA ILE A 363 -17.45 -10.70 16.81
C ILE A 363 -18.27 -11.93 16.49
N GLU A 364 -17.79 -12.73 15.56
CA GLU A 364 -18.47 -13.94 15.08
C GLU A 364 -18.02 -15.21 15.80
N GLY A 365 -17.03 -15.10 16.68
CA GLY A 365 -16.53 -16.22 17.48
C GLY A 365 -15.69 -17.24 16.71
N THR A 366 -15.22 -16.87 15.51
CA THR A 366 -14.44 -17.71 14.60
C THR A 366 -12.95 -17.77 14.95
N GLY A 367 -12.46 -16.81 15.76
CA GLY A 367 -11.05 -16.68 16.12
C GLY A 367 -10.18 -16.01 15.07
N VAL A 368 -10.76 -15.45 14.01
CA VAL A 368 -10.03 -14.77 12.91
C VAL A 368 -10.47 -13.32 12.69
N ASN A 369 -11.12 -12.69 13.66
CA ASN A 369 -11.47 -11.26 13.63
C ASN A 369 -10.21 -10.42 13.92
N VAL A 370 -9.28 -10.37 12.96
CA VAL A 370 -7.91 -9.84 13.11
C VAL A 370 -7.67 -8.52 12.37
N GLU A 371 -8.68 -7.99 11.69
CA GLU A 371 -8.59 -6.70 11.02
C GLU A 371 -9.40 -5.63 11.76
N PRO A 372 -8.86 -4.41 11.98
CA PRO A 372 -9.58 -3.35 12.69
C PRO A 372 -10.79 -2.86 11.87
N GLY A 373 -11.88 -2.50 12.55
CA GLY A 373 -13.09 -2.00 11.92
C GLY A 373 -13.68 -2.97 10.91
N SER A 374 -13.90 -2.48 9.69
CA SER A 374 -14.41 -3.27 8.55
C SER A 374 -13.40 -4.29 8.00
N GLY A 375 -12.12 -4.19 8.35
CA GLY A 375 -11.09 -4.85 7.57
C GLY A 375 -10.91 -4.22 6.19
N SER A 376 -9.88 -4.63 5.48
CA SER A 376 -9.56 -4.17 4.11
C SER A 376 -9.24 -5.31 3.14
N THR A 377 -9.07 -6.53 3.61
CA THR A 377 -8.78 -7.68 2.75
C THR A 377 -10.06 -8.29 2.18
N ILE A 378 -9.94 -9.25 1.26
CA ILE A 378 -11.10 -9.86 0.56
C ILE A 378 -12.17 -10.37 1.53
N MET A 379 -11.79 -10.96 2.67
CA MET A 379 -12.75 -11.46 3.65
C MET A 379 -13.16 -10.41 4.69
N GLY A 380 -12.76 -9.14 4.51
CA GLY A 380 -13.27 -8.00 5.26
C GLY A 380 -14.59 -7.48 4.69
N TYR A 381 -15.10 -6.39 5.27
CA TYR A 381 -16.32 -5.69 4.88
C TYR A 381 -16.05 -4.22 4.53
N ALA A 382 -14.99 -3.97 3.76
CA ALA A 382 -14.63 -2.62 3.34
C ALA A 382 -15.80 -1.95 2.59
N GLY A 383 -16.18 -0.75 3.01
CA GLY A 383 -17.30 0.00 2.44
C GLY A 383 -18.69 -0.32 2.98
N VAL A 384 -18.83 -1.30 3.90
CA VAL A 384 -20.14 -1.82 4.32
C VAL A 384 -20.54 -1.42 5.74
N THR A 385 -19.58 -1.03 6.60
CA THR A 385 -19.81 -0.80 8.03
C THR A 385 -19.66 0.68 8.41
N ASP A 386 -20.10 1.06 9.61
CA ASP A 386 -19.87 2.40 10.17
C ASP A 386 -18.40 2.67 10.52
N PHE A 387 -17.55 1.62 10.52
CA PHE A 387 -16.12 1.69 10.86
C PHE A 387 -15.26 1.27 9.66
N ASN A 388 -15.49 1.91 8.52
CA ASN A 388 -14.80 1.57 7.28
C ASN A 388 -13.37 2.09 7.23
N ILE A 389 -12.43 1.20 6.93
CA ILE A 389 -11.05 1.56 6.63
C ILE A 389 -10.97 2.23 5.26
N GLN A 390 -11.71 1.67 4.29
CA GLN A 390 -11.75 2.09 2.89
C GLN A 390 -13.06 1.66 2.25
N SER A 391 -13.31 2.10 1.01
CA SER A 391 -14.60 1.93 0.33
C SER A 391 -14.81 0.58 -0.35
N HIS A 392 -13.77 -0.21 -0.58
CA HIS A 392 -13.81 -1.56 -1.16
C HIS A 392 -12.60 -2.38 -0.71
N SER A 393 -12.63 -3.69 -0.94
CA SER A 393 -11.56 -4.60 -0.52
C SER A 393 -10.28 -4.44 -1.36
N ASP A 394 -9.14 -4.67 -0.72
CA ASP A 394 -7.87 -4.87 -1.40
C ASP A 394 -7.83 -6.23 -2.12
N ASP A 395 -7.08 -6.34 -3.19
CA ASP A 395 -6.99 -7.52 -4.06
C ASP A 395 -6.17 -8.69 -3.46
N TYR A 396 -6.32 -9.01 -2.18
CA TYR A 396 -5.60 -10.13 -1.56
C TYR A 396 -6.34 -10.70 -0.35
N PHE A 397 -6.04 -11.96 -0.04
CA PHE A 397 -6.49 -12.61 1.19
C PHE A 397 -5.54 -12.32 2.35
N ALA A 398 -6.10 -12.04 3.54
CA ALA A 398 -5.34 -12.03 4.77
C ALA A 398 -4.70 -13.39 5.05
N TYR A 399 -3.60 -13.39 5.81
CA TYR A 399 -2.93 -14.63 6.22
C TYR A 399 -3.89 -15.67 6.81
N VAL A 400 -4.76 -15.26 7.73
CA VAL A 400 -5.71 -16.16 8.39
C VAL A 400 -6.68 -16.81 7.40
N SER A 401 -7.13 -16.07 6.38
CA SER A 401 -7.99 -16.60 5.31
C SER A 401 -7.24 -17.61 4.43
N ILE A 402 -5.99 -17.31 4.08
CA ILE A 402 -5.11 -18.23 3.35
C ILE A 402 -4.92 -19.52 4.13
N ASP A 403 -4.66 -19.43 5.43
CA ASP A 403 -4.46 -20.59 6.31
C ASP A 403 -5.72 -21.46 6.44
N GLN A 404 -6.88 -20.85 6.66
CA GLN A 404 -8.17 -21.54 6.71
C GLN A 404 -8.48 -22.27 5.41
N ILE A 405 -8.36 -21.59 4.26
CA ILE A 405 -8.60 -22.20 2.94
C ILE A 405 -7.66 -23.37 2.68
N ARG A 406 -6.38 -23.23 2.99
CA ARG A 406 -5.39 -24.31 2.81
C ARG A 406 -5.67 -25.50 3.71
N THR A 407 -5.99 -25.23 4.97
CA THR A 407 -6.34 -26.27 5.92
C THR A 407 -7.57 -27.04 5.46
N ASN A 408 -8.60 -26.36 4.98
CA ASN A 408 -9.76 -26.99 4.42
C ASN A 408 -9.43 -27.83 3.18
N LEU A 409 -8.73 -27.24 2.19
CA LEU A 409 -8.36 -27.91 0.94
C LEU A 409 -7.38 -29.08 1.15
N ALA A 410 -6.57 -29.08 2.20
CA ALA A 410 -5.68 -30.20 2.53
C ALA A 410 -6.47 -31.47 2.89
N SER A 411 -7.68 -31.33 3.41
CA SER A 411 -8.58 -32.45 3.74
C SER A 411 -9.40 -32.94 2.55
N LYS A 412 -9.38 -32.26 1.40
CA LYS A 412 -10.21 -32.56 0.22
C LYS A 412 -9.45 -33.38 -0.81
N THR A 413 -10.18 -34.30 -1.44
CA THR A 413 -9.63 -35.23 -2.46
C THR A 413 -10.07 -34.89 -3.88
N CYS A 414 -10.99 -33.94 -4.05
CA CYS A 414 -11.52 -33.59 -5.36
C CYS A 414 -10.60 -32.72 -6.22
N PRO A 415 -9.71 -31.84 -5.66
CA PRO A 415 -8.86 -31.01 -6.49
C PRO A 415 -7.88 -31.84 -7.32
N LEU A 416 -7.73 -31.48 -8.59
CA LEU A 416 -6.58 -31.97 -9.37
C LEU A 416 -5.31 -31.31 -8.86
N ASN A 417 -4.37 -32.11 -8.37
CA ASN A 417 -3.10 -31.65 -7.84
C ASN A 417 -1.99 -31.79 -8.89
N THR A 418 -1.26 -30.73 -9.14
CA THR A 418 -0.05 -30.69 -9.99
C THR A 418 1.14 -30.29 -9.14
N THR A 419 2.23 -31.07 -9.19
CA THR A 419 3.45 -30.76 -8.44
C THR A 419 4.11 -29.50 -8.98
N ILE A 420 4.44 -28.56 -8.10
CA ILE A 420 5.22 -27.37 -8.45
C ILE A 420 6.71 -27.77 -8.43
N PRO A 421 7.42 -27.70 -9.58
CA PRO A 421 8.79 -28.21 -9.69
C PRO A 421 9.84 -27.30 -9.02
N ASN A 422 9.48 -26.06 -8.68
CA ASN A 422 10.42 -25.08 -8.17
C ASN A 422 10.74 -25.31 -6.69
N THR A 423 12.00 -25.06 -6.34
CA THR A 423 12.40 -25.02 -4.93
C THR A 423 11.66 -23.88 -4.23
N LYS A 424 11.02 -24.22 -3.12
CA LYS A 424 10.27 -23.31 -2.30
C LYS A 424 11.18 -22.24 -1.69
N HIS A 425 10.77 -20.98 -1.74
CA HIS A 425 11.34 -19.94 -0.89
C HIS A 425 10.92 -20.15 0.57
N LYS A 426 11.67 -19.62 1.51
CA LYS A 426 11.37 -19.71 2.94
C LYS A 426 11.27 -18.31 3.52
N ALA A 427 10.12 -17.99 4.14
CA ALA A 427 9.92 -16.78 4.92
C ALA A 427 10.75 -16.83 6.22
N ASN A 428 11.15 -15.68 6.70
CA ASN A 428 11.77 -15.51 8.00
C ASN A 428 11.32 -14.16 8.59
N ALA A 429 10.49 -14.22 9.63
CA ALA A 429 9.92 -13.09 10.37
C ALA A 429 10.91 -12.48 11.38
N GLY A 430 12.05 -13.10 11.58
CA GLY A 430 13.02 -12.70 12.59
C GLY A 430 12.76 -13.35 13.94
N GLU A 431 13.31 -12.76 14.98
CA GLU A 431 13.20 -13.21 16.37
C GLU A 431 12.03 -12.50 17.09
N ASP A 432 11.61 -13.04 18.23
CA ASP A 432 10.67 -12.38 19.15
C ASP A 432 11.36 -11.23 19.89
N PHE A 433 10.64 -10.13 20.11
CA PHE A 433 11.19 -8.94 20.75
C PHE A 433 10.34 -8.47 21.93
N VAL A 434 11.03 -7.84 22.90
CA VAL A 434 10.40 -7.04 23.93
C VAL A 434 10.65 -5.57 23.61
N ILE A 435 9.59 -4.78 23.49
CA ILE A 435 9.64 -3.37 23.11
C ILE A 435 8.99 -2.49 24.18
N PRO A 436 9.35 -1.19 24.28
CA PRO A 436 8.69 -0.28 25.19
C PRO A 436 7.31 0.14 24.69
N LYS A 437 6.42 0.50 25.62
CA LYS A 437 5.10 1.07 25.30
C LYS A 437 5.23 2.37 24.52
N SER A 438 4.18 2.75 23.77
CA SER A 438 4.02 4.03 23.07
C SER A 438 5.23 4.43 22.21
N THR A 439 5.93 3.44 21.67
CA THR A 439 7.17 3.64 20.90
C THR A 439 7.06 2.95 19.55
N PRO A 440 7.36 3.65 18.44
CA PRO A 440 7.38 3.05 17.09
C PRO A 440 8.40 1.90 16.99
N PHE A 441 8.09 0.92 16.14
CA PHE A 441 8.97 -0.20 15.89
C PHE A 441 8.92 -0.64 14.42
N VAL A 442 9.92 -1.41 13.99
CA VAL A 442 10.02 -1.92 12.62
C VAL A 442 10.19 -3.42 12.62
N LEU A 443 9.23 -4.13 12.00
CA LEU A 443 9.38 -5.55 11.72
C LEU A 443 10.35 -5.74 10.55
N LYS A 444 11.34 -6.59 10.72
CA LYS A 444 12.42 -6.84 9.73
C LYS A 444 12.35 -8.28 9.27
N GLY A 445 11.75 -8.49 8.10
CA GLY A 445 11.68 -9.82 7.52
C GLY A 445 12.82 -10.12 6.56
N SER A 446 12.87 -11.37 6.13
CA SER A 446 13.73 -11.80 5.05
C SER A 446 13.15 -13.03 4.36
N SER A 447 13.70 -13.41 3.22
CA SER A 447 13.37 -14.68 2.61
C SER A 447 14.57 -15.24 1.85
N SER A 448 14.74 -16.56 1.90
CA SER A 448 15.61 -17.25 0.97
C SER A 448 14.88 -17.38 -0.37
N ASN A 449 15.46 -16.84 -1.44
CA ASN A 449 14.92 -17.00 -2.79
C ASN A 449 15.88 -17.77 -3.67
N PRO A 450 15.72 -19.07 -3.82
CA PRO A 450 16.60 -19.88 -4.67
C PRO A 450 16.47 -19.52 -6.16
N ASN A 451 15.37 -18.87 -6.59
CA ASN A 451 15.09 -18.56 -8.00
C ASN A 451 15.25 -17.07 -8.39
N GLY A 452 15.62 -16.22 -7.45
CA GLY A 452 16.28 -14.93 -7.74
C GLY A 452 15.44 -13.73 -8.13
N ALA A 453 14.08 -13.73 -8.17
CA ALA A 453 13.38 -12.51 -8.56
C ALA A 453 11.91 -12.42 -8.08
N GLY A 454 11.47 -11.19 -7.78
CA GLY A 454 10.05 -10.85 -7.70
C GLY A 454 9.31 -11.30 -6.44
N LEU A 455 9.99 -11.40 -5.29
CA LEU A 455 9.30 -11.63 -4.03
C LEU A 455 8.55 -10.38 -3.59
N SER A 456 7.38 -10.59 -2.99
CA SER A 456 6.64 -9.56 -2.27
C SER A 456 6.34 -10.02 -0.85
N TYR A 457 6.25 -9.03 0.07
CA TYR A 457 6.18 -9.22 1.50
C TYR A 457 4.95 -8.52 2.06
N CYS A 458 4.17 -9.22 2.88
CA CYS A 458 3.02 -8.66 3.59
C CYS A 458 3.13 -9.03 5.08
N TRP A 459 3.12 -8.02 5.94
CA TRP A 459 3.08 -8.19 7.37
C TRP A 459 1.67 -7.93 7.89
N GLU A 460 1.14 -8.83 8.68
CA GLU A 460 -0.21 -8.75 9.23
C GLU A 460 -0.21 -9.06 10.73
N GLN A 461 -1.02 -8.31 11.47
CA GLN A 461 -1.26 -8.62 12.88
C GLN A 461 -2.35 -9.69 13.00
N ASN A 462 -2.12 -10.70 13.83
CA ASN A 462 -3.01 -11.85 14.00
C ASN A 462 -3.61 -11.95 15.42
N ASP A 463 -3.85 -10.82 16.08
CA ASP A 463 -4.53 -10.78 17.37
C ASP A 463 -6.04 -10.68 17.14
N THR A 464 -6.77 -11.74 17.49
CA THR A 464 -8.21 -11.77 17.32
C THR A 464 -8.93 -10.89 18.33
N ALA A 465 -9.93 -10.13 17.86
CA ALA A 465 -10.85 -9.41 18.73
C ALA A 465 -11.82 -10.40 19.41
N THR A 466 -11.98 -10.29 20.73
CA THR A 466 -12.88 -11.11 21.53
C THR A 466 -13.86 -10.26 22.34
N THR A 467 -13.47 -9.04 22.70
CA THR A 467 -14.28 -8.08 23.45
C THR A 467 -14.31 -6.69 22.79
N SER A 468 -13.36 -6.42 21.90
CA SER A 468 -13.18 -5.12 21.22
C SER A 468 -13.93 -5.08 19.88
N PHE A 469 -15.21 -4.76 19.88
CA PHE A 469 -16.10 -4.68 18.72
C PHE A 469 -16.88 -3.35 18.66
N GLY A 470 -17.65 -3.12 17.60
CA GLY A 470 -18.38 -1.87 17.38
C GLY A 470 -17.42 -0.69 17.35
N ALA A 471 -17.69 0.36 18.10
CA ALA A 471 -16.82 1.53 18.22
C ALA A 471 -15.41 1.20 18.78
N ASN A 472 -15.24 0.08 19.47
CA ASN A 472 -13.95 -0.39 19.99
C ASN A 472 -13.22 -1.31 19.00
N SER A 473 -13.74 -1.55 17.82
CA SER A 473 -13.06 -2.33 16.78
C SER A 473 -11.87 -1.59 16.16
N ILE A 474 -11.89 -0.25 16.17
CA ILE A 474 -10.79 0.59 15.70
C ILE A 474 -9.56 0.46 16.61
N ALA A 475 -8.42 0.96 16.14
CA ALA A 475 -7.18 0.99 16.91
C ALA A 475 -7.15 2.17 17.90
N PHE A 476 -6.70 1.93 19.14
CA PHE A 476 -6.46 2.97 20.16
C PHE A 476 -5.49 2.46 21.23
N PRO A 477 -4.77 3.34 21.96
CA PRO A 477 -3.65 2.95 22.80
C PRO A 477 -3.97 2.00 23.96
N THR A 478 -5.17 2.06 24.52
CA THR A 478 -5.60 1.23 25.65
C THR A 478 -6.37 -0.03 25.25
N LYS A 479 -6.41 -0.35 23.95
CA LYS A 479 -7.14 -1.52 23.44
C LYS A 479 -6.54 -2.81 23.99
N VAL A 480 -7.38 -3.62 24.65
CA VAL A 480 -6.93 -4.80 25.41
C VAL A 480 -6.79 -6.06 24.55
N ASP A 481 -7.58 -6.19 23.49
CA ASP A 481 -7.56 -7.34 22.57
C ASP A 481 -7.86 -6.91 21.12
N GLY A 482 -7.67 -7.81 20.16
CA GLY A 482 -7.88 -7.55 18.75
C GLY A 482 -6.75 -6.71 18.11
N PRO A 483 -6.89 -6.38 16.82
CA PRO A 483 -5.82 -5.73 16.07
C PRO A 483 -5.64 -4.26 16.45
N LEU A 484 -4.39 -3.80 16.39
CA LEU A 484 -3.97 -2.40 16.51
C LEU A 484 -3.45 -1.84 15.19
N PHE A 485 -3.15 -2.69 14.21
CA PHE A 485 -2.57 -2.31 12.93
C PHE A 485 -3.32 -3.00 11.79
N ARG A 486 -3.76 -2.20 10.81
CA ARG A 486 -4.43 -2.70 9.61
C ARG A 486 -3.49 -3.52 8.73
N SER A 487 -4.05 -4.37 7.88
CA SER A 487 -3.30 -4.99 6.77
C SER A 487 -3.02 -3.97 5.65
N PHE A 488 -1.93 -4.18 4.91
CA PHE A 488 -1.57 -3.44 3.71
C PHE A 488 -1.18 -4.40 2.59
N PRO A 489 -1.40 -4.02 1.32
CA PRO A 489 -0.93 -4.81 0.19
C PRO A 489 0.57 -5.14 0.27
N SER A 490 0.95 -6.27 -0.31
CA SER A 490 2.35 -6.72 -0.34
C SER A 490 3.27 -5.69 -0.99
N THR A 491 4.49 -5.54 -0.44
CA THR A 491 5.52 -4.64 -0.97
C THR A 491 6.81 -5.39 -1.32
N ASN A 492 7.72 -4.73 -2.04
CA ASN A 492 9.08 -5.25 -2.31
C ASN A 492 10.00 -5.20 -1.07
N SER A 493 9.64 -4.37 -0.07
CA SER A 493 10.39 -4.27 1.17
C SER A 493 9.99 -5.38 2.13
N PRO A 494 10.94 -6.13 2.70
CA PRO A 494 10.63 -7.09 3.75
C PRO A 494 10.35 -6.44 5.10
N ASN A 495 10.51 -5.12 5.21
CA ASN A 495 10.35 -4.37 6.45
C ASN A 495 9.01 -3.65 6.48
N ARG A 496 8.36 -3.62 7.66
CA ARG A 496 7.19 -2.82 7.94
C ARG A 496 7.39 -1.95 9.17
N PHE A 497 7.19 -0.65 9.02
CA PHE A 497 7.15 0.32 10.12
C PHE A 497 5.76 0.36 10.74
N LEU A 498 5.69 0.41 12.06
CA LEU A 498 4.45 0.41 12.84
C LEU A 498 4.46 1.55 13.88
N PRO A 499 3.58 2.58 13.74
CA PRO A 499 2.77 2.87 12.55
C PRO A 499 3.61 3.12 11.29
N GLU A 500 2.96 3.32 10.13
CA GLU A 500 3.68 3.71 8.90
C GLU A 500 4.67 4.85 9.15
N GLN A 501 5.86 4.77 8.54
CA GLN A 501 6.95 5.73 8.76
C GLN A 501 6.52 7.18 8.51
N SER A 502 5.67 7.43 7.53
CA SER A 502 5.08 8.74 7.24
C SER A 502 4.31 9.32 8.43
N LYS A 503 3.54 8.48 9.13
CA LYS A 503 2.79 8.85 10.34
C LYS A 503 3.72 9.13 11.51
N VAL A 504 4.80 8.34 11.67
CA VAL A 504 5.80 8.58 12.72
C VAL A 504 6.52 9.91 12.48
N VAL A 505 6.91 10.21 11.24
CA VAL A 505 7.52 11.49 10.84
C VAL A 505 6.57 12.67 11.12
N ALA A 506 5.27 12.48 10.88
CA ALA A 506 4.23 13.47 11.18
C ALA A 506 3.83 13.53 12.67
N ASN A 507 4.49 12.73 13.54
CA ASN A 507 4.15 12.57 14.96
C ASN A 507 2.70 12.12 15.22
N SER A 508 2.08 11.41 14.26
CA SER A 508 0.74 10.82 14.33
C SER A 508 0.83 9.35 14.71
N LEU A 509 1.08 9.05 15.98
CA LEU A 509 1.35 7.70 16.48
C LEU A 509 0.09 6.88 16.73
N THR A 510 -1.07 7.48 16.58
CA THR A 510 -2.38 6.84 16.77
C THR A 510 -3.36 7.36 15.73
N SER A 511 -4.04 6.44 15.07
CA SER A 511 -5.17 6.68 14.18
C SER A 511 -6.18 5.55 14.39
N PRO A 512 -7.42 5.65 13.86
CA PRO A 512 -8.39 4.55 13.95
C PRO A 512 -7.91 3.21 13.39
N TRP A 513 -6.87 3.22 12.53
CA TRP A 513 -6.42 2.04 11.78
C TRP A 513 -5.02 1.56 12.14
N GLU A 514 -4.25 2.40 12.85
CA GLU A 514 -2.93 2.04 13.40
C GLU A 514 -2.71 2.78 14.71
N SER A 515 -2.35 2.07 15.77
CA SER A 515 -2.08 2.68 17.08
C SER A 515 -1.00 1.94 17.84
N LEU A 516 -0.07 2.68 18.41
CA LEU A 516 0.81 2.14 19.43
C LEU A 516 0.01 1.86 20.71
N THR A 517 0.43 0.86 21.47
CA THR A 517 -0.19 0.56 22.77
C THR A 517 0.58 1.18 23.93
N ASP A 518 -0.14 1.68 24.93
CA ASP A 518 0.41 2.21 26.19
C ASP A 518 0.24 1.23 27.38
N ILE A 519 -0.35 0.07 27.13
CA ILE A 519 -0.54 -1.01 28.10
C ILE A 519 0.35 -2.20 27.77
N ALA A 520 0.62 -3.04 28.79
CA ALA A 520 1.30 -4.32 28.58
C ALA A 520 0.45 -5.22 27.71
N ARG A 521 1.01 -5.69 26.61
CA ARG A 521 0.31 -6.51 25.63
C ARG A 521 1.28 -7.35 24.80
N THR A 522 0.86 -8.55 24.42
CA THR A 522 1.55 -9.37 23.43
C THR A 522 0.87 -9.20 22.10
N LEU A 523 1.64 -8.94 21.05
CA LEU A 523 1.20 -8.75 19.68
C LEU A 523 1.81 -9.84 18.80
N HIS A 524 0.99 -10.47 17.99
CA HIS A 524 1.42 -11.55 17.09
C HIS A 524 1.38 -11.05 15.65
N PHE A 525 2.48 -11.22 14.92
CA PHE A 525 2.58 -10.82 13.53
C PHE A 525 3.03 -11.98 12.66
N THR A 526 2.45 -12.06 11.46
CA THR A 526 2.86 -13.00 10.43
C THR A 526 3.42 -12.27 9.23
N LEU A 527 4.55 -12.75 8.72
CA LEU A 527 5.11 -12.37 7.45
C LEU A 527 4.66 -13.36 6.37
N THR A 528 3.88 -12.91 5.41
CA THR A 528 3.55 -13.67 4.20
C THR A 528 4.46 -13.24 3.07
N VAL A 529 5.22 -14.18 2.50
CA VAL A 529 6.10 -13.97 1.34
C VAL A 529 5.51 -14.67 0.12
N ARG A 530 5.42 -13.96 -1.01
CA ARG A 530 4.86 -14.45 -2.28
C ARG A 530 5.93 -14.38 -3.38
N ASN A 531 6.05 -15.43 -4.20
CA ASN A 531 7.01 -15.43 -5.33
C ASN A 531 6.40 -14.97 -6.66
N ASN A 532 5.10 -14.73 -6.71
CA ASN A 532 4.36 -14.28 -7.91
C ASN A 532 4.68 -15.11 -9.17
N GLY A 533 4.82 -16.43 -9.04
CA GLY A 533 5.14 -17.35 -10.13
C GLY A 533 4.01 -17.45 -11.16
N LEU A 534 4.36 -17.68 -12.45
CA LEU A 534 3.39 -17.89 -13.51
C LEU A 534 2.98 -19.36 -13.65
N ASN A 535 1.85 -19.60 -14.35
CA ASN A 535 1.45 -20.94 -14.84
C ASN A 535 1.41 -22.01 -13.73
N GLY A 536 0.82 -21.69 -12.59
CA GLY A 536 0.74 -22.61 -11.46
C GLY A 536 2.03 -22.75 -10.64
N LEU A 537 2.99 -21.86 -10.83
CA LEU A 537 4.24 -21.83 -10.08
C LEU A 537 4.24 -20.83 -8.92
N ALA A 538 3.12 -20.15 -8.69
CA ALA A 538 2.97 -19.22 -7.58
C ALA A 538 2.97 -19.97 -6.25
N GLN A 539 3.78 -19.50 -5.33
CA GLN A 539 3.93 -20.07 -3.99
C GLN A 539 3.94 -18.97 -2.96
N THR A 540 3.36 -19.23 -1.81
CA THR A 540 3.47 -18.39 -0.62
C THR A 540 4.11 -19.19 0.51
N ASP A 541 4.88 -18.52 1.35
CA ASP A 541 5.40 -19.06 2.59
C ASP A 541 5.22 -18.05 3.71
N THR A 542 5.10 -18.50 4.94
CA THR A 542 4.81 -17.64 6.09
C THR A 542 5.72 -17.97 7.26
N ASP A 543 5.98 -16.97 8.09
CA ASP A 543 6.69 -17.12 9.37
C ASP A 543 6.16 -16.09 10.35
N ASP A 544 6.22 -16.39 11.65
CA ASP A 544 5.59 -15.62 12.71
C ASP A 544 6.63 -15.00 13.63
N THR A 545 6.30 -13.85 14.24
CA THR A 545 7.05 -13.24 15.34
C THR A 545 6.12 -12.69 16.40
N THR A 546 6.57 -12.75 17.64
CA THR A 546 5.85 -12.26 18.82
C THR A 546 6.52 -11.02 19.39
N ILE A 547 5.74 -9.95 19.55
CA ILE A 547 6.21 -8.68 20.10
C ILE A 547 5.55 -8.46 21.45
N THR A 548 6.33 -8.48 22.51
CA THR A 548 5.86 -8.19 23.86
C THR A 548 6.07 -6.73 24.20
N VAL A 549 5.00 -6.01 24.49
CA VAL A 549 5.08 -4.61 24.94
C VAL A 549 5.20 -4.56 26.44
N ASP A 550 6.32 -4.01 26.94
CA ASP A 550 6.58 -3.79 28.35
C ASP A 550 6.09 -2.40 28.77
N ALA A 551 4.98 -2.35 29.51
CA ALA A 551 4.41 -1.09 30.01
C ALA A 551 5.24 -0.40 31.10
N SER A 552 6.26 -1.06 31.66
CA SER A 552 7.17 -0.45 32.65
C SER A 552 8.30 0.34 32.00
N THR A 553 8.50 0.21 30.68
CA THR A 553 9.52 0.89 29.89
C THR A 553 8.88 1.79 28.83
N GLY A 554 9.57 2.89 28.45
CA GLY A 554 9.11 3.83 27.40
C GLY A 554 8.14 4.91 27.90
N PRO A 555 7.73 5.85 27.01
CA PRO A 555 8.12 5.89 25.62
C PRO A 555 9.61 6.22 25.39
N PHE A 556 10.18 5.70 24.30
CA PHE A 556 11.49 6.06 23.83
C PHE A 556 11.36 7.21 22.81
N GLU A 557 11.83 8.40 23.14
CA GLU A 557 11.59 9.62 22.36
C GLU A 557 12.84 10.49 22.26
N ILE A 558 13.08 11.11 21.09
CA ILE A 558 14.09 12.15 20.94
C ILE A 558 13.55 13.44 21.54
N THR A 559 14.30 14.03 22.49
CA THR A 559 13.91 15.26 23.20
C THR A 559 14.57 16.51 22.65
N SER A 560 15.60 16.37 21.85
CA SER A 560 16.28 17.46 21.14
C SER A 560 15.83 17.54 19.67
N GLN A 561 16.21 18.60 18.95
CA GLN A 561 15.86 18.86 17.54
C GLN A 561 14.35 18.83 17.26
N ASN A 562 13.57 19.38 18.20
CA ASN A 562 12.11 19.42 18.15
C ASN A 562 11.57 20.84 17.97
N THR A 563 12.34 21.74 17.36
CA THR A 563 11.92 23.10 17.00
C THR A 563 12.12 23.31 15.50
N SER A 564 11.14 23.90 14.86
CA SER A 564 11.08 24.04 13.40
C SER A 564 12.14 25.00 12.82
N ASP A 565 12.67 25.93 13.61
CA ASP A 565 13.64 26.95 13.18
C ASP A 565 15.10 26.58 13.48
N LEU A 566 15.34 25.35 13.93
CA LEU A 566 16.68 24.85 14.18
C LEU A 566 17.48 24.69 12.89
N SER A 567 18.74 25.13 12.94
CA SER A 567 19.69 24.93 11.84
C SER A 567 21.07 24.55 12.36
N TRP A 568 21.70 23.61 11.69
CA TRP A 568 23.06 23.19 11.96
C TRP A 568 24.03 23.67 10.88
N LYS A 569 25.26 23.96 11.29
CA LYS A 569 26.37 24.20 10.37
C LYS A 569 27.17 22.92 10.22
N SER A 570 27.69 22.67 9.03
CA SER A 570 28.69 21.61 8.81
C SER A 570 29.84 21.74 9.83
N LEU A 571 30.32 20.60 10.34
CA LEU A 571 31.39 20.47 11.32
C LEU A 571 31.07 21.09 12.69
N SER A 572 29.87 21.59 12.94
CA SER A 572 29.50 22.03 14.30
C SER A 572 29.26 20.81 15.20
N ILE A 573 29.56 20.99 16.47
CA ILE A 573 29.27 20.01 17.52
C ILE A 573 27.84 20.23 17.96
N GLN A 574 27.04 19.17 17.93
CA GLN A 574 25.66 19.18 18.36
C GLN A 574 25.42 18.16 19.47
N THR A 575 24.47 18.45 20.31
CA THR A 575 24.02 17.51 21.34
C THR A 575 22.68 16.93 20.92
N ILE A 576 22.58 15.62 20.90
CA ILE A 576 21.33 14.89 20.70
C ILE A 576 20.93 14.29 22.04
N THR A 577 19.67 14.51 22.44
CA THR A 577 19.13 13.97 23.70
C THR A 577 17.85 13.19 23.42
N TRP A 578 17.62 12.15 24.24
CA TRP A 578 16.43 11.32 24.17
C TRP A 578 16.01 10.83 25.56
N SER A 579 14.73 10.47 25.69
CA SER A 579 14.19 9.86 26.90
C SER A 579 14.44 8.37 26.89
N VAL A 580 15.28 7.88 27.77
CA VAL A 580 15.60 6.44 27.91
C VAL A 580 14.43 5.66 28.52
N ASN A 581 13.84 6.17 29.59
CA ASN A 581 12.67 5.57 30.26
C ASN A 581 12.80 4.05 30.49
N ASN A 582 13.95 3.62 31.03
CA ASN A 582 14.35 2.23 31.30
C ASN A 582 14.49 1.36 30.03
N THR A 583 14.47 1.91 28.81
CA THR A 583 14.62 1.11 27.59
C THR A 583 16.01 0.52 27.42
N ASP A 584 17.02 1.06 28.09
CA ASP A 584 18.39 0.52 28.17
C ASP A 584 18.46 -0.88 28.82
N GLN A 585 17.44 -1.24 29.60
CA GLN A 585 17.32 -2.53 30.28
C GLN A 585 16.70 -3.63 29.40
N LEU A 586 16.07 -3.25 28.30
CA LEU A 586 15.47 -4.23 27.38
C LEU A 586 16.55 -5.01 26.61
N PRO A 587 16.33 -6.28 26.29
CA PRO A 587 17.27 -7.07 25.51
C PRO A 587 17.68 -6.35 24.21
N GLY A 588 18.97 -6.28 23.95
CA GLY A 588 19.50 -5.67 22.72
C GLY A 588 19.46 -4.14 22.65
N SER A 589 19.14 -3.44 23.76
CA SER A 589 18.89 -1.99 23.77
C SER A 589 19.87 -1.15 24.61
N ALA A 590 20.91 -1.78 25.16
CA ALA A 590 21.94 -1.06 25.95
C ALA A 590 22.74 -0.07 25.11
N TYR A 591 22.79 -0.27 23.81
CA TYR A 591 23.48 0.60 22.84
C TYR A 591 22.53 1.00 21.72
N VAL A 592 22.72 2.21 21.16
CA VAL A 592 21.93 2.77 20.09
C VAL A 592 22.79 3.27 18.94
N ASN A 593 22.19 3.34 17.75
CA ASN A 593 22.72 4.06 16.61
C ASN A 593 21.94 5.35 16.41
N ILE A 594 22.62 6.42 16.04
CA ILE A 594 22.05 7.73 15.72
C ILE A 594 22.24 7.97 14.23
N LYS A 595 21.16 8.17 13.50
CA LYS A 595 21.14 8.33 12.05
C LYS A 595 20.53 9.67 11.65
N LEU A 596 20.89 10.15 10.47
CA LEU A 596 20.40 11.38 9.87
C LEU A 596 19.71 11.10 8.54
N SER A 597 18.56 11.71 8.38
CA SER A 597 17.85 11.90 7.12
C SER A 597 18.07 13.34 6.63
N VAL A 598 18.14 13.52 5.31
CA VAL A 598 18.12 14.83 4.62
C VAL A 598 16.95 14.97 3.66
N ASP A 599 16.08 13.98 3.63
CA ASP A 599 14.93 13.83 2.73
C ASP A 599 13.58 13.83 3.48
N GLY A 600 13.51 14.51 4.63
CA GLY A 600 12.28 14.63 5.41
C GLY A 600 11.97 13.42 6.31
N GLY A 601 12.87 12.43 6.41
CA GLY A 601 12.63 11.20 7.17
C GLY A 601 12.15 10.03 6.32
N LEU A 602 12.25 10.12 4.98
CA LEU A 602 11.97 9.01 4.08
C LEU A 602 13.04 7.92 4.15
N SER A 603 14.30 8.33 4.32
CA SER A 603 15.43 7.43 4.53
C SER A 603 16.42 7.97 5.53
N PHE A 604 17.22 7.09 6.18
CA PHE A 604 18.23 7.44 7.18
C PHE A 604 19.59 6.81 6.85
N PRO A 605 20.22 7.18 5.72
CA PRO A 605 21.44 6.54 5.26
C PRO A 605 22.72 6.99 5.98
N ILE A 606 22.66 8.11 6.72
CA ILE A 606 23.84 8.75 7.28
C ILE A 606 23.96 8.43 8.77
N PHE A 607 24.98 7.71 9.16
CA PHE A 607 25.27 7.47 10.57
C PHE A 607 25.96 8.70 11.16
N LEU A 608 25.38 9.30 12.21
CA LEU A 608 26.00 10.34 13.03
C LEU A 608 26.82 9.73 14.16
N LYS A 609 26.34 8.61 14.70
CA LYS A 609 27.03 7.82 15.72
C LYS A 609 26.55 6.38 15.65
N THR A 610 27.48 5.45 15.86
CA THR A 610 27.17 4.02 15.93
C THR A 610 27.53 3.48 17.31
N ASN A 611 26.71 2.53 17.79
CA ASN A 611 26.98 1.76 19.01
C ASN A 611 27.36 2.64 20.22
N THR A 612 26.62 3.73 20.46
CA THR A 612 26.74 4.55 21.67
C THR A 612 25.84 4.05 22.77
N LEU A 613 26.15 4.38 24.04
CA LEU A 613 25.31 3.98 25.17
C LEU A 613 23.89 4.55 25.05
N ASN A 614 22.91 3.79 25.45
CA ASN A 614 21.52 4.25 25.58
C ASN A 614 21.32 4.97 26.93
N ASP A 615 22.05 6.09 27.13
CA ASP A 615 22.07 6.86 28.37
C ASP A 615 21.36 8.22 28.26
N GLY A 616 20.70 8.50 27.13
CA GLY A 616 19.89 9.69 26.92
C GLY A 616 20.61 10.87 26.31
N LYS A 617 21.92 10.78 25.98
CA LYS A 617 22.67 11.92 25.47
C LYS A 617 23.90 11.51 24.65
N GLU A 618 24.10 12.14 23.50
CA GLU A 618 25.32 11.97 22.70
C GLU A 618 25.77 13.30 22.06
N LEU A 619 27.07 13.49 21.97
CA LEU A 619 27.72 14.59 21.24
C LEU A 619 28.09 14.08 19.83
N ILE A 620 27.60 14.73 18.80
CA ILE A 620 27.93 14.41 17.42
C ILE A 620 28.61 15.61 16.73
N VAL A 621 29.38 15.32 15.72
CA VAL A 621 29.86 16.32 14.78
C VAL A 621 29.07 16.21 13.51
N VAL A 622 28.46 17.31 13.06
CA VAL A 622 27.72 17.36 11.81
C VAL A 622 28.66 17.04 10.66
N PRO A 623 28.41 15.99 9.84
CA PRO A 623 29.31 15.62 8.76
C PRO A 623 29.53 16.78 7.76
N ASN A 624 30.72 16.86 7.21
CA ASN A 624 31.05 17.88 6.21
C ASN A 624 30.36 17.58 4.87
N GLY A 625 29.99 18.64 4.14
CA GLY A 625 29.40 18.55 2.82
C GLY A 625 27.94 18.13 2.81
N ILE A 626 27.33 17.91 3.98
CA ILE A 626 25.89 17.61 4.08
C ILE A 626 25.12 18.92 4.15
N SER A 627 24.09 19.01 3.33
CA SER A 627 23.08 20.06 3.40
C SER A 627 21.70 19.47 3.18
N GLY A 628 20.72 20.01 3.86
CA GLY A 628 19.31 19.61 3.75
C GLY A 628 18.42 20.64 4.39
N LYS A 629 17.25 20.85 3.83
CA LYS A 629 16.22 21.73 4.37
C LYS A 629 15.34 21.02 5.39
N ASN A 630 15.11 19.71 5.18
CA ASN A 630 14.22 18.86 5.95
C ASN A 630 15.00 17.68 6.52
N CYS A 631 15.84 17.96 7.51
CA CYS A 631 16.61 16.91 8.17
C CYS A 631 15.85 16.33 9.35
N ARG A 632 16.01 15.02 9.57
CA ARG A 632 15.46 14.29 10.73
C ARG A 632 16.55 13.43 11.37
N ILE A 633 16.43 13.22 12.68
CA ILE A 633 17.25 12.27 13.44
C ILE A 633 16.43 11.03 13.72
N LEU A 634 17.02 9.87 13.55
CA LEU A 634 16.50 8.60 14.03
C LEU A 634 17.48 8.02 15.05
N ILE A 635 16.96 7.51 16.16
CA ILE A 635 17.70 6.72 17.14
C ILE A 635 17.06 5.34 17.20
N GLU A 636 17.86 4.30 17.03
CA GLU A 636 17.43 2.90 17.12
C GLU A 636 18.42 2.07 17.95
N PRO A 637 17.97 1.10 18.74
CA PRO A 637 18.86 0.14 19.40
C PRO A 637 19.66 -0.69 18.39
N THR A 638 20.82 -1.16 18.81
CA THR A 638 21.71 -1.95 17.95
C THR A 638 21.20 -3.37 17.67
N ALA A 639 20.41 -3.93 18.61
CA ALA A 639 19.88 -5.31 18.54
C ALA A 639 18.42 -5.42 19.03
N ASN A 640 17.60 -4.38 18.80
CA ASN A 640 16.15 -4.41 18.99
C ASN A 640 15.47 -3.67 17.81
N ILE A 641 14.15 -3.63 17.81
CA ILE A 641 13.36 -3.18 16.66
C ILE A 641 12.64 -1.84 16.87
N PHE A 642 12.61 -1.30 18.08
CA PHE A 642 11.99 0.00 18.34
C PHE A 642 12.90 1.15 17.89
N TYR A 643 12.31 2.33 17.66
CA TYR A 643 13.06 3.50 17.25
C TYR A 643 12.33 4.79 17.65
N ALA A 644 13.03 5.91 17.56
CA ALA A 644 12.43 7.24 17.68
C ALA A 644 12.92 8.15 16.54
N ILE A 645 12.04 9.03 16.06
CA ILE A 645 12.36 10.14 15.15
C ILE A 645 12.05 11.44 15.87
N ASN A 646 12.88 12.48 15.70
CA ASN A 646 12.60 13.80 16.25
C ASN A 646 11.34 14.42 15.60
N LYS A 647 10.57 15.18 16.39
CA LYS A 647 9.22 15.63 16.02
C LYS A 647 9.19 16.71 14.94
N GLU A 648 10.26 17.54 14.83
CA GLU A 648 10.30 18.65 13.89
C GLU A 648 11.45 18.52 12.90
N ALA A 649 11.23 18.95 11.66
CA ALA A 649 12.32 19.01 10.68
C ALA A 649 13.24 20.19 10.98
N PHE A 650 14.54 19.99 10.83
CA PHE A 650 15.55 21.04 10.97
C PHE A 650 16.42 21.15 9.72
N ALA A 651 17.14 22.26 9.60
CA ALA A 651 18.00 22.49 8.44
C ALA A 651 19.47 22.20 8.76
N ILE A 652 20.23 21.83 7.72
CA ILE A 652 21.71 21.79 7.77
C ILE A 652 22.24 22.60 6.58
N GLY A 653 23.13 23.56 6.86
CA GLY A 653 23.74 24.41 5.83
C GLY A 653 22.88 25.57 5.35
N TYR A 654 21.80 25.90 6.07
CA TYR A 654 20.91 27.03 5.78
C TYR A 654 20.64 27.80 7.08
N THR A 655 20.43 29.12 6.98
CA THR A 655 19.68 29.85 8.01
C THR A 655 18.21 29.81 7.69
N THR A 656 17.35 29.71 8.70
CA THR A 656 15.91 29.58 8.55
C THR A 656 15.19 30.76 9.16
N GLU A 657 14.16 31.27 8.49
CA GLU A 657 13.25 32.28 9.00
C GLU A 657 11.81 31.80 8.78
N SER A 658 10.99 31.84 9.83
CA SER A 658 9.58 31.45 9.77
C SER A 658 8.70 32.68 9.80
N SER A 659 7.65 32.71 9.01
CA SER A 659 6.64 33.77 8.99
C SER A 659 5.26 33.20 8.73
N CYS A 660 4.24 33.79 9.37
CA CYS A 660 2.85 33.42 9.16
C CYS A 660 2.10 34.58 8.49
N THR A 661 1.35 34.28 7.45
CA THR A 661 0.52 35.26 6.73
C THR A 661 -0.91 34.74 6.62
N THR A 662 -1.88 35.61 6.96
CA THR A 662 -3.30 35.28 6.84
C THR A 662 -3.86 35.83 5.54
N TYR A 663 -4.54 34.97 4.81
CA TYR A 663 -5.16 35.26 3.52
C TYR A 663 -6.69 35.08 3.65
N PRO A 664 -7.50 36.14 3.59
CA PRO A 664 -8.95 36.05 3.65
C PRO A 664 -9.54 35.63 2.30
N PHE A 665 -10.47 34.70 2.32
CA PHE A 665 -11.29 34.41 1.15
C PHE A 665 -12.37 35.48 0.96
N ALA A 666 -12.75 35.71 -0.30
CA ALA A 666 -13.87 36.61 -0.58
C ALA A 666 -15.18 35.97 -0.11
N THR A 667 -15.82 36.59 0.86
CA THR A 667 -17.09 36.16 1.45
C THR A 667 -18.20 37.19 1.19
N PRO A 668 -19.50 36.84 1.33
CA PRO A 668 -20.02 35.53 1.70
C PRO A 668 -19.88 34.48 0.60
N ILE A 669 -19.87 33.18 0.99
CA ILE A 669 -19.91 32.04 0.08
C ILE A 669 -21.23 31.30 0.33
N ILE A 670 -22.04 31.13 -0.70
CA ILE A 670 -23.30 30.40 -0.60
C ILE A 670 -22.98 28.91 -0.56
N ILE A 671 -23.54 28.18 0.40
CA ILE A 671 -23.59 26.73 0.42
C ILE A 671 -24.80 26.32 -0.44
N PRO A 672 -24.63 25.70 -1.60
CA PRO A 672 -25.72 25.47 -2.55
C PRO A 672 -26.63 24.32 -2.10
N GLU A 673 -27.90 24.35 -2.55
CA GLU A 673 -28.87 23.25 -2.37
C GLU A 673 -28.53 21.98 -3.23
N THR A 674 -27.37 21.94 -3.81
CA THR A 674 -26.98 20.88 -4.74
C THR A 674 -25.70 20.23 -4.27
N ALA A 675 -25.48 18.98 -4.65
CA ALA A 675 -24.24 18.25 -4.37
C ALA A 675 -22.99 18.86 -5.04
N GLU A 676 -23.13 19.94 -5.82
CA GLU A 676 -22.02 20.61 -6.47
C GLU A 676 -21.30 21.58 -5.52
N TYR A 677 -19.98 21.68 -5.66
CA TYR A 677 -19.18 22.58 -4.84
C TYR A 677 -19.29 24.06 -5.25
N SER A 678 -19.59 24.92 -4.31
CA SER A 678 -19.22 26.32 -4.37
C SER A 678 -17.74 26.48 -4.03
N THR A 679 -17.01 27.25 -4.85
CA THR A 679 -15.56 27.41 -4.69
C THR A 679 -15.17 28.87 -4.54
N LYS A 680 -14.15 29.14 -3.71
CA LYS A 680 -13.43 30.43 -3.66
C LYS A 680 -11.95 30.19 -3.62
N THR A 681 -11.24 31.09 -4.30
CA THR A 681 -9.78 30.98 -4.43
C THR A 681 -9.08 32.20 -3.85
N ILE A 682 -7.87 31.98 -3.36
CA ILE A 682 -6.88 32.99 -3.03
C ILE A 682 -5.55 32.59 -3.70
N THR A 683 -4.71 33.58 -3.96
CA THR A 683 -3.39 33.35 -4.56
C THR A 683 -2.29 33.76 -3.61
N VAL A 684 -1.41 32.83 -3.27
CA VAL A 684 -0.18 33.08 -2.54
C VAL A 684 0.93 33.38 -3.57
N LEU A 685 1.62 34.50 -3.39
CA LEU A 685 2.67 34.90 -4.31
C LEU A 685 3.81 33.89 -4.37
N ALA A 686 4.45 33.80 -5.53
CA ALA A 686 5.57 32.89 -5.75
C ALA A 686 6.74 33.17 -4.79
N ASN A 687 7.13 32.15 -4.05
CA ASN A 687 8.30 32.14 -3.18
C ASN A 687 8.92 30.72 -3.18
N SER A 688 10.05 30.54 -2.54
CA SER A 688 10.74 29.25 -2.41
C SER A 688 10.53 28.61 -1.03
N ASP A 689 9.57 29.12 -0.27
CA ASP A 689 9.31 28.68 1.08
C ASP A 689 8.59 27.31 1.09
N ALA A 690 8.68 26.61 2.18
CA ALA A 690 7.89 25.42 2.46
C ALA A 690 6.82 25.75 3.49
N VAL A 691 5.65 25.14 3.38
CA VAL A 691 4.58 25.20 4.39
C VAL A 691 5.11 24.58 5.68
N LEU A 692 5.00 25.31 6.75
CA LEU A 692 5.32 24.86 8.11
C LEU A 692 4.06 24.45 8.86
N ASP A 693 2.99 25.23 8.71
CA ASP A 693 1.72 25.01 9.35
C ASP A 693 0.61 25.73 8.58
N VAL A 694 -0.60 25.18 8.60
CA VAL A 694 -1.78 25.78 8.03
C VAL A 694 -2.90 25.77 9.07
N ASN A 695 -3.51 26.94 9.28
CA ASN A 695 -4.70 27.08 10.09
C ASN A 695 -5.84 27.69 9.26
N VAL A 696 -7.11 27.33 9.54
CA VAL A 696 -8.25 27.84 8.80
C VAL A 696 -9.29 28.40 9.77
N ASP A 697 -9.57 29.72 9.63
CA ASP A 697 -10.66 30.37 10.34
C ASP A 697 -11.92 30.30 9.48
N LEU A 698 -13.03 29.81 10.05
CA LEU A 698 -14.28 29.59 9.34
C LEU A 698 -15.47 29.96 10.20
N ASN A 699 -16.40 30.74 9.65
CA ASN A 699 -17.71 31.02 10.25
C ASN A 699 -18.77 30.72 9.21
N PHE A 700 -19.61 29.71 9.48
CA PHE A 700 -20.69 29.37 8.57
C PHE A 700 -22.01 29.08 9.34
N THR A 701 -23.10 29.21 8.61
CA THR A 701 -24.46 28.95 9.09
C THR A 701 -25.16 28.02 8.12
N HIS A 702 -25.80 26.99 8.64
CA HIS A 702 -26.59 26.05 7.84
C HIS A 702 -27.80 25.56 8.65
N ARG A 703 -28.86 25.16 7.97
CA ARG A 703 -30.06 24.66 8.64
C ARG A 703 -29.84 23.25 9.20
N TYR A 704 -29.17 22.40 8.46
CA TYR A 704 -28.73 21.07 8.87
C TYR A 704 -27.21 21.01 8.73
N VAL A 705 -26.51 21.22 9.84
CA VAL A 705 -25.03 21.30 9.81
C VAL A 705 -24.38 19.98 9.40
N SER A 706 -25.05 18.84 9.67
CA SER A 706 -24.63 17.51 9.25
C SER A 706 -24.43 17.36 7.76
N ASP A 707 -25.14 18.15 6.94
CA ASP A 707 -25.15 17.97 5.50
C ASP A 707 -24.01 18.73 4.82
N VAL A 708 -23.30 19.58 5.58
CA VAL A 708 -22.23 20.43 5.07
C VAL A 708 -20.93 19.67 4.94
N GLN A 709 -20.28 19.82 3.79
CA GLN A 709 -18.90 19.37 3.55
C GLN A 709 -18.03 20.55 3.13
N ILE A 710 -16.87 20.72 3.79
CA ILE A 710 -15.94 21.83 3.54
C ILE A 710 -14.54 21.27 3.36
N GLU A 711 -13.87 21.70 2.29
CA GLU A 711 -12.55 21.22 1.89
C GLU A 711 -11.61 22.39 1.55
N LEU A 712 -10.33 22.19 1.83
CA LEU A 712 -9.25 23.08 1.39
C LEU A 712 -8.34 22.35 0.41
N VAL A 713 -8.10 22.97 -0.75
CA VAL A 713 -7.22 22.43 -1.80
C VAL A 713 -6.00 23.34 -1.95
N ASN A 714 -4.82 22.78 -1.90
CA ASN A 714 -3.57 23.50 -2.11
C ASN A 714 -3.23 23.70 -3.60
N PRO A 715 -2.20 24.49 -3.95
CA PRO A 715 -1.82 24.73 -5.34
C PRO A 715 -1.38 23.48 -6.14
N GLN A 716 -0.96 22.42 -5.47
CA GLN A 716 -0.58 21.15 -6.10
C GLN A 716 -1.75 20.18 -6.28
N GLY A 717 -2.98 20.58 -5.86
CA GLY A 717 -4.18 19.78 -5.98
C GLY A 717 -4.41 18.80 -4.81
N LYS A 718 -3.59 18.87 -3.75
CA LYS A 718 -3.83 18.12 -2.52
C LYS A 718 -5.04 18.70 -1.80
N THR A 719 -6.00 17.83 -1.46
CA THR A 719 -7.24 18.19 -0.76
C THR A 719 -7.17 17.72 0.69
N VAL A 720 -7.70 18.53 1.60
CA VAL A 720 -7.92 18.20 3.02
C VAL A 720 -9.36 18.57 3.38
N LYS A 721 -10.10 17.63 3.92
CA LYS A 721 -11.46 17.86 4.45
C LYS A 721 -11.38 18.53 5.81
N LEU A 722 -11.99 19.72 5.92
CA LEU A 722 -12.05 20.45 7.18
C LEU A 722 -13.27 20.04 8.02
N PHE A 723 -14.42 19.83 7.36
CA PHE A 723 -15.68 19.47 7.97
C PHE A 723 -16.43 18.47 7.10
N GLU A 724 -16.95 17.40 7.71
CA GLU A 724 -17.78 16.40 7.04
C GLU A 724 -18.77 15.79 8.04
N ASN A 725 -20.07 15.90 7.74
CA ASN A 725 -21.18 15.24 8.45
C ASN A 725 -21.20 15.44 9.99
N GLY A 726 -20.68 16.57 10.48
CA GLY A 726 -20.57 16.84 11.91
C GLY A 726 -21.83 17.47 12.49
N CYS A 727 -22.02 17.36 13.81
CA CYS A 727 -23.05 18.04 14.61
C CYS A 727 -24.51 17.62 14.39
N GLY A 728 -24.79 16.55 13.65
CA GLY A 728 -26.18 16.06 13.48
C GLY A 728 -27.13 17.13 12.92
N ASP A 729 -28.40 16.99 13.20
CA ASP A 729 -29.47 17.88 12.73
C ASP A 729 -29.50 19.27 13.43
N THR A 730 -28.36 19.74 13.91
CA THR A 730 -28.26 21.02 14.59
C THR A 730 -28.43 22.16 13.58
N ASN A 731 -29.40 23.06 13.82
CA ASN A 731 -29.54 24.31 13.10
C ASN A 731 -28.68 25.38 13.78
N GLY A 732 -27.84 26.09 13.03
CA GLY A 732 -27.10 27.19 13.59
C GLY A 732 -25.83 27.62 12.92
N SER A 733 -25.09 28.46 13.61
CA SER A 733 -23.77 28.95 13.18
C SER A 733 -22.69 28.25 13.96
N LEU A 734 -21.61 27.89 13.24
CA LEU A 734 -20.35 27.43 13.82
C LEU A 734 -19.25 28.45 13.51
N VAL A 735 -18.49 28.81 14.56
CA VAL A 735 -17.30 29.66 14.45
C VAL A 735 -16.09 28.81 14.84
N LEU A 736 -15.35 28.37 13.84
CA LEU A 736 -14.31 27.38 13.99
C LEU A 736 -12.93 27.97 13.58
N LYS A 737 -11.93 27.67 14.37
CA LYS A 737 -10.54 27.76 13.94
C LYS A 737 -10.01 26.33 13.87
N TYR A 738 -9.73 25.85 12.68
CA TYR A 738 -9.12 24.56 12.47
C TYR A 738 -7.61 24.65 12.70
N ASP A 739 -7.12 23.75 13.55
CA ASP A 739 -5.73 23.60 13.96
C ASP A 739 -5.55 22.12 14.33
N ASP A 740 -4.52 21.46 13.85
CA ASP A 740 -4.28 20.02 14.09
C ASP A 740 -4.16 19.67 15.59
N LEU A 741 -3.82 20.64 16.43
CA LEU A 741 -3.79 20.50 17.88
C LEU A 741 -5.13 20.88 18.56
N GLY A 742 -6.16 21.18 17.78
CA GLY A 742 -7.48 21.54 18.29
C GLY A 742 -8.22 20.39 18.95
N GLY A 743 -9.23 20.71 19.73
CA GLY A 743 -10.14 19.73 20.33
C GLY A 743 -11.26 19.29 19.40
N ALA A 744 -12.17 18.46 19.90
CA ALA A 744 -13.39 18.10 19.19
C ALA A 744 -14.36 19.29 19.07
N ILE A 745 -15.18 19.30 18.01
CA ILE A 745 -16.22 20.32 17.82
C ILE A 745 -17.28 20.18 18.91
N ILE A 746 -17.61 21.31 19.56
CA ILE A 746 -18.73 21.39 20.49
C ILE A 746 -19.93 21.95 19.71
N CYS A 747 -20.86 21.08 19.37
CA CYS A 747 -22.06 21.44 18.60
C CYS A 747 -22.96 22.41 19.34
N GLY A 748 -23.54 23.37 18.61
CA GLY A 748 -24.40 24.43 19.20
C GLY A 748 -23.63 25.56 19.87
N LYS A 749 -22.33 25.50 20.02
CA LYS A 749 -21.50 26.58 20.54
C LYS A 749 -21.30 27.66 19.48
N GLN A 750 -21.85 28.85 19.72
CA GLN A 750 -21.79 29.98 18.76
C GLN A 750 -20.55 30.88 18.92
N THR A 751 -19.72 30.63 19.93
CA THR A 751 -18.46 31.35 20.11
C THR A 751 -17.32 30.60 19.44
N ALA A 752 -16.27 31.31 19.03
CA ALA A 752 -15.10 30.73 18.42
C ALA A 752 -14.53 29.56 19.25
N GLN A 753 -14.18 28.51 18.58
CA GLN A 753 -13.53 27.30 19.13
C GLN A 753 -12.40 26.81 18.25
N THR A 754 -11.28 26.45 18.87
CA THR A 754 -10.18 25.80 18.17
C THR A 754 -10.41 24.30 18.14
N VAL A 755 -10.48 23.73 16.95
CA VAL A 755 -10.90 22.35 16.72
C VAL A 755 -9.96 21.66 15.73
N ALA A 756 -9.80 20.36 15.89
CA ALA A 756 -9.13 19.56 14.86
C ALA A 756 -10.01 19.48 13.60
N PRO A 757 -9.43 19.56 12.40
CA PRO A 757 -10.16 19.29 11.15
C PRO A 757 -10.52 17.82 11.02
N PHE A 758 -11.44 17.49 10.12
CA PHE A 758 -11.80 16.10 9.82
C PHE A 758 -10.60 15.30 9.30
N GLU A 759 -9.83 15.89 8.39
CA GLU A 759 -8.52 15.38 7.95
C GLU A 759 -7.43 16.38 8.38
N PRO A 760 -6.23 15.90 8.79
CA PRO A 760 -5.22 16.78 9.37
C PRO A 760 -4.60 17.71 8.32
N LEU A 761 -4.43 18.99 8.69
CA LEU A 761 -3.82 20.04 7.87
C LEU A 761 -2.31 19.87 7.69
N TYR A 762 -1.63 19.10 8.56
CA TYR A 762 -0.20 18.80 8.39
C TYR A 762 0.12 18.09 7.06
N GLN A 763 -0.88 17.57 6.37
CA GLN A 763 -0.74 17.03 5.01
C GLN A 763 -0.24 18.07 4.00
N PHE A 764 -0.34 19.36 4.30
CA PHE A 764 0.22 20.45 3.51
C PHE A 764 1.66 20.80 3.88
N ASN A 765 2.18 20.33 5.03
CA ASN A 765 3.50 20.65 5.50
C ASN A 765 4.57 20.23 4.50
N GLU A 766 5.64 21.02 4.43
CA GLU A 766 6.78 20.88 3.52
C GLU A 766 6.47 21.07 2.01
N LEU A 767 5.19 21.24 1.64
CA LEU A 767 4.81 21.58 0.26
C LEU A 767 5.07 23.08 -0.03
N ASN A 768 5.16 23.43 -1.31
CA ASN A 768 5.30 24.84 -1.70
C ASN A 768 3.97 25.56 -1.53
N PRO A 769 3.89 26.65 -0.72
CA PRO A 769 2.64 27.38 -0.52
C PRO A 769 2.21 28.23 -1.72
N SER A 770 3.12 28.48 -2.69
CA SER A 770 2.89 29.42 -3.79
C SER A 770 1.87 28.90 -4.81
N GLY A 771 0.94 29.76 -5.18
CA GLY A 771 -0.08 29.45 -6.16
C GLY A 771 -1.50 29.63 -5.63
N THR A 772 -2.46 28.95 -6.24
CA THR A 772 -3.89 29.12 -5.94
C THR A 772 -4.34 28.10 -4.90
N TRP A 773 -4.79 28.58 -3.76
CA TRP A 773 -5.50 27.80 -2.74
C TRP A 773 -6.99 27.92 -2.98
N THR A 774 -7.75 26.84 -2.83
CA THR A 774 -9.18 26.78 -3.11
C THR A 774 -9.92 26.25 -1.89
N LEU A 775 -10.89 27.06 -1.39
CA LEU A 775 -11.87 26.61 -0.41
C LEU A 775 -13.10 26.12 -1.17
N ARG A 776 -13.55 24.91 -0.90
CA ARG A 776 -14.75 24.28 -1.49
C ARG A 776 -15.77 23.98 -0.40
N VAL A 777 -17.04 24.23 -0.69
CA VAL A 777 -18.14 23.88 0.21
C VAL A 777 -19.33 23.38 -0.58
N ARG A 778 -20.00 22.36 -0.08
CA ARG A 778 -21.27 21.86 -0.62
C ARG A 778 -22.23 21.43 0.49
N ASP A 779 -23.48 21.31 0.12
CA ASP A 779 -24.49 20.55 0.83
C ASP A 779 -24.55 19.15 0.22
N ALA A 780 -24.36 18.11 1.02
CA ALA A 780 -24.38 16.72 0.57
C ALA A 780 -25.81 16.17 0.39
N ILE A 781 -26.82 16.82 1.02
CA ILE A 781 -28.23 16.43 0.98
C ILE A 781 -29.05 17.62 0.50
N ALA A 782 -29.61 17.54 -0.70
CA ALA A 782 -30.38 18.62 -1.30
C ALA A 782 -31.64 18.96 -0.48
N GLY A 783 -31.96 20.26 -0.33
CA GLY A 783 -33.19 20.75 0.29
C GLY A 783 -33.06 22.00 1.17
N ASP A 784 -31.83 22.34 1.52
CA ASP A 784 -31.54 23.48 2.40
C ASP A 784 -30.37 24.32 1.86
N THR A 785 -30.25 25.54 2.36
CA THR A 785 -29.15 26.43 2.01
C THR A 785 -28.41 26.91 3.23
N GLY A 786 -27.14 27.21 3.05
CA GLY A 786 -26.32 27.84 4.07
C GLY A 786 -25.43 28.94 3.51
N ILE A 787 -24.62 29.50 4.38
CA ILE A 787 -23.70 30.56 4.03
C ILE A 787 -22.42 30.49 4.87
N ILE A 788 -21.27 30.63 4.23
CA ILE A 788 -20.02 30.95 4.90
C ILE A 788 -19.95 32.48 5.04
N ASN A 789 -20.01 32.94 6.26
CA ASN A 789 -19.97 34.36 6.59
C ASN A 789 -18.57 34.96 6.54
N SER A 790 -17.58 34.19 6.98
CA SER A 790 -16.16 34.55 6.88
C SER A 790 -15.29 33.29 6.77
N ALA A 791 -14.24 33.38 5.99
CA ALA A 791 -13.21 32.34 5.85
C ALA A 791 -11.84 32.97 5.63
N ALA A 792 -10.81 32.44 6.28
CA ALA A 792 -9.43 32.82 6.07
C ALA A 792 -8.51 31.62 6.27
N ILE A 793 -7.44 31.59 5.52
CA ILE A 793 -6.34 30.62 5.70
C ILE A 793 -5.11 31.36 6.24
N THR A 794 -4.55 30.89 7.33
CA THR A 794 -3.24 31.33 7.81
C THR A 794 -2.20 30.30 7.44
N ILE A 795 -1.22 30.72 6.63
CA ILE A 795 -0.13 29.86 6.20
C ILE A 795 1.12 30.35 6.90
N CYS A 796 1.71 29.51 7.73
CA CYS A 796 3.05 29.68 8.24
C CYS A 796 4.03 29.02 7.27
N SER A 797 5.02 29.74 6.80
CA SER A 797 6.03 29.23 5.89
C SER A 797 7.44 29.50 6.39
N LYS A 798 8.38 28.70 5.90
CA LYS A 798 9.77 28.69 6.29
C LYS A 798 10.66 28.97 5.09
N SER A 799 11.42 30.05 5.15
CA SER A 799 12.43 30.38 4.14
C SER A 799 13.80 29.82 4.51
N PHE A 800 14.61 29.53 3.50
CA PHE A 800 15.92 28.93 3.65
C PHE A 800 16.98 29.75 2.89
N THR A 801 17.88 30.37 3.61
CA THR A 801 19.02 31.07 3.02
C THR A 801 20.27 30.21 3.18
N PRO A 802 20.96 29.80 2.09
CA PRO A 802 22.16 28.99 2.20
C PRO A 802 23.24 29.70 3.04
N ILE A 803 23.80 28.98 3.98
CA ILE A 803 25.01 29.45 4.67
C ILE A 803 26.16 29.27 3.68
N PRO A 804 26.86 30.36 3.27
CA PRO A 804 28.01 30.20 2.41
C PRO A 804 29.00 29.23 3.08
N LEU A 805 29.38 28.19 2.35
CA LEU A 805 30.51 27.38 2.75
C LEU A 805 31.72 28.31 2.70
N SER A 806 32.11 28.88 3.86
CA SER A 806 33.42 29.47 3.96
C SER A 806 34.41 28.37 3.58
N PRO A 807 35.43 28.65 2.76
CA PRO A 807 36.50 27.68 2.60
C PRO A 807 36.94 27.32 4.03
N ILE A 808 36.68 26.09 4.43
CA ILE A 808 37.04 25.62 5.76
C ILE A 808 38.55 25.59 5.71
N ASP A 809 39.19 26.57 6.32
CA ASP A 809 40.60 26.52 6.56
C ASP A 809 40.83 25.48 7.68
N LEU A 810 40.66 24.20 7.31
CA LEU A 810 41.09 23.10 8.15
C LEU A 810 42.60 23.00 8.08
N THR A 811 43.27 24.14 8.36
CA THR A 811 44.72 24.15 8.51
C THR A 811 45.17 23.29 9.68
N ASP A 812 44.24 22.94 10.58
CA ASP A 812 44.51 22.05 11.72
C ASP A 812 43.78 20.69 11.59
N VAL A 813 44.47 19.65 12.03
CA VAL A 813 43.95 18.29 12.07
C VAL A 813 42.95 18.14 13.22
N MET A 814 41.74 17.75 12.93
CA MET A 814 40.72 17.39 13.92
C MET A 814 40.70 15.88 14.12
N ILE A 815 40.60 15.45 15.38
CA ILE A 815 40.47 14.03 15.76
C ILE A 815 39.29 13.90 16.72
N TYR A 816 38.31 13.05 16.33
CA TYR A 816 37.13 12.84 17.16
C TYR A 816 36.48 11.44 16.92
N PRO A 817 35.81 10.86 17.93
CA PRO A 817 35.71 11.37 19.29
C PRO A 817 37.06 11.27 20.03
N ASN A 818 37.28 12.20 20.95
CA ASN A 818 38.41 12.15 21.84
C ASN A 818 37.97 12.65 23.24
N PRO A 819 37.77 11.76 24.22
CA PRO A 819 38.13 10.32 24.26
C PRO A 819 37.33 9.42 23.32
N THR A 820 37.91 8.26 22.96
CA THR A 820 37.29 7.23 22.08
C THR A 820 37.25 5.88 22.77
N GLN A 821 36.33 5.02 22.36
CA GLN A 821 36.30 3.60 22.74
C GLN A 821 37.19 2.70 21.85
N GLY A 822 37.59 3.19 20.67
CA GLY A 822 38.46 2.45 19.76
C GLY A 822 38.54 3.10 18.39
N ASP A 823 37.42 3.57 17.88
CA ASP A 823 37.33 4.23 16.58
C ASP A 823 37.41 5.75 16.72
N PHE A 824 38.12 6.39 15.82
CA PHE A 824 38.17 7.85 15.73
C PHE A 824 38.31 8.29 14.27
N VAL A 825 37.83 9.47 13.97
CA VAL A 825 37.95 10.13 12.66
C VAL A 825 39.11 11.09 12.67
N VAL A 826 39.88 11.09 11.60
CA VAL A 826 40.87 12.13 11.30
C VAL A 826 40.33 12.99 10.16
N LEU A 827 40.14 14.29 10.44
CA LEU A 827 39.55 15.24 9.50
C LEU A 827 40.44 16.48 9.35
N PHE A 828 40.79 16.81 8.10
CA PHE A 828 41.51 18.05 7.77
C PHE A 828 41.51 18.30 6.25
N SER A 829 41.85 19.52 5.82
CA SER A 829 42.14 19.82 4.41
C SER A 829 43.54 19.36 4.04
N SER A 830 43.64 18.41 3.12
CA SER A 830 44.90 17.88 2.62
C SER A 830 45.43 18.65 1.42
N GLN A 831 46.74 18.69 1.24
CA GLN A 831 47.37 19.18 0.02
C GLN A 831 47.32 18.11 -1.09
N LEU A 832 46.81 18.45 -2.25
CA LEU A 832 46.33 17.53 -3.27
C LEU A 832 47.33 16.57 -3.93
N ASP A 833 48.64 16.72 -3.73
CA ASP A 833 49.68 15.97 -4.46
C ASP A 833 50.50 14.97 -3.62
N SER A 834 50.19 14.80 -2.38
CA SER A 834 50.94 13.93 -1.45
C SER A 834 49.95 13.00 -0.72
N GLY A 835 50.25 11.71 -0.64
CA GLY A 835 49.45 10.79 0.19
C GLY A 835 49.51 11.21 1.67
N VAL A 836 48.47 10.83 2.40
CA VAL A 836 48.36 11.08 3.85
C VAL A 836 48.82 9.82 4.60
N THR A 837 49.73 9.98 5.56
CA THR A 837 50.14 8.90 6.46
C THR A 837 49.71 9.19 7.89
N ILE A 838 48.99 8.26 8.52
CA ILE A 838 48.60 8.32 9.91
C ILE A 838 49.40 7.30 10.71
N ILE A 839 50.07 7.80 11.76
CA ILE A 839 50.88 6.98 12.66
C ILE A 839 50.34 7.14 14.08
N VAL A 840 50.12 6.03 14.77
CA VAL A 840 49.72 6.00 16.17
C VAL A 840 50.89 5.55 17.02
N HIS A 841 51.21 6.35 18.05
CA HIS A 841 52.25 6.05 19.00
C HIS A 841 51.69 5.93 20.44
N ASP A 842 52.33 5.10 21.27
CA ASP A 842 52.05 5.05 22.69
C ASP A 842 52.75 6.25 23.43
N LEU A 843 52.57 6.33 24.77
CA LEU A 843 53.20 7.35 25.61
C LEU A 843 54.74 7.34 25.61
N LEU A 844 55.35 6.21 25.23
CA LEU A 844 56.78 6.03 25.14
C LEU A 844 57.33 6.32 23.73
N GLY A 845 56.48 6.73 22.80
CA GLY A 845 56.83 7.04 21.41
C GLY A 845 57.00 5.80 20.54
N LYS A 846 56.62 4.60 21.00
CA LYS A 846 56.64 3.39 20.20
C LYS A 846 55.52 3.45 19.16
N LYS A 847 55.87 3.26 17.89
CA LYS A 847 54.90 3.16 16.79
C LYS A 847 54.07 1.88 16.91
N ILE A 848 52.75 2.03 16.93
CA ILE A 848 51.80 0.92 17.07
C ILE A 848 51.07 0.67 15.77
N VAL A 849 50.57 1.72 15.09
CA VAL A 849 49.83 1.65 13.83
C VAL A 849 50.46 2.63 12.86
N GLU A 850 50.55 2.23 11.59
CA GLU A 850 50.86 3.12 10.48
C GLU A 850 49.98 2.76 9.30
N LYS A 851 49.25 3.74 8.77
CA LYS A 851 48.40 3.59 7.60
C LYS A 851 48.65 4.74 6.63
N ALA A 852 48.79 4.39 5.35
CA ALA A 852 48.87 5.35 4.25
C ALA A 852 47.55 5.38 3.48
N PHE A 853 47.13 6.59 3.10
CA PHE A 853 45.88 6.87 2.40
C PHE A 853 46.19 7.73 1.16
N SER A 854 45.30 7.64 0.17
CA SER A 854 45.31 8.58 -0.96
C SER A 854 44.94 9.98 -0.45
N SER A 855 45.53 11.04 -1.01
CA SER A 855 45.10 12.40 -0.70
C SER A 855 43.71 12.68 -1.25
N ALA A 856 42.94 13.44 -0.50
CA ALA A 856 41.65 13.99 -0.92
C ALA A 856 41.58 15.47 -0.47
N PRO A 857 40.92 16.38 -1.21
CA PRO A 857 40.83 17.81 -0.81
C PRO A 857 40.35 18.00 0.63
N LEU A 858 39.49 17.10 1.08
CA LEU A 858 39.06 16.93 2.45
C LEU A 858 39.39 15.48 2.85
N PHE A 859 40.36 15.32 3.71
CA PHE A 859 40.72 14.03 4.29
C PHE A 859 39.75 13.73 5.44
N ASN A 860 39.02 12.60 5.36
CA ASN A 860 38.05 12.19 6.36
C ASN A 860 38.07 10.65 6.46
N GLU A 861 38.90 10.12 7.36
CA GLU A 861 39.10 8.67 7.46
C GLU A 861 38.94 8.19 8.91
N VAL A 862 38.32 7.01 9.04
CA VAL A 862 38.16 6.31 10.31
C VAL A 862 39.41 5.47 10.61
N ILE A 863 39.94 5.63 11.78
CA ILE A 863 41.07 4.85 12.29
C ILE A 863 40.61 4.01 13.47
N HIS A 864 40.83 2.71 13.36
CA HIS A 864 40.43 1.71 14.34
C HIS A 864 41.57 1.39 15.30
N LEU A 865 41.30 1.48 16.58
CA LEU A 865 42.24 1.12 17.68
C LEU A 865 41.73 -0.01 18.56
N ASP A 866 40.82 -0.82 18.07
CA ASP A 866 40.10 -1.87 18.85
C ASP A 866 41.07 -2.83 19.57
N ALA A 867 42.21 -3.14 18.96
CA ALA A 867 43.21 -4.04 19.51
C ALA A 867 44.08 -3.40 20.62
N LEU A 868 43.90 -2.10 20.90
CA LEU A 868 44.74 -1.40 21.88
C LEU A 868 44.07 -1.30 23.26
N GLN A 869 44.87 -1.28 24.31
CA GLN A 869 44.38 -1.09 25.67
C GLN A 869 43.93 0.36 25.91
N ALA A 870 43.05 0.56 26.93
CA ALA A 870 42.71 1.90 27.38
C ALA A 870 43.98 2.68 27.80
N GLY A 871 44.08 3.93 27.34
CA GLY A 871 45.29 4.72 27.57
C GLY A 871 45.36 5.99 26.71
N VAL A 872 46.46 6.68 26.81
CA VAL A 872 46.75 7.91 26.01
C VAL A 872 47.65 7.53 24.86
N TYR A 873 47.26 7.97 23.64
CA TYR A 873 48.03 7.76 22.41
C TYR A 873 48.30 9.09 21.71
N PHE A 874 49.32 9.13 20.88
CA PHE A 874 49.62 10.25 20.02
C PHE A 874 49.42 9.84 18.55
N ILE A 875 48.62 10.65 17.86
CA ILE A 875 48.31 10.48 16.43
C ILE A 875 49.15 11.46 15.65
N THR A 876 50.08 10.98 14.89
CA THR A 876 50.86 11.75 13.94
C THR A 876 50.25 11.65 12.56
N VAL A 877 49.86 12.81 12.01
CA VAL A 877 49.31 12.91 10.64
C VAL A 877 50.36 13.61 9.80
N VAL A 878 50.82 12.92 8.76
CA VAL A 878 51.76 13.42 7.76
C VAL A 878 51.01 13.66 6.46
N ASP A 879 50.96 14.93 6.03
CA ASP A 879 50.33 15.36 4.77
C ASP A 879 51.41 16.13 3.95
N GLY A 880 52.00 15.41 3.01
CA GLY A 880 53.17 15.96 2.29
C GLY A 880 54.32 16.36 3.21
N SER A 881 54.67 17.64 3.24
CA SER A 881 55.70 18.17 4.09
C SER A 881 55.19 18.60 5.49
N LYS A 882 53.88 18.60 5.72
CA LYS A 882 53.25 18.99 6.97
C LYS A 882 53.08 17.81 7.92
N THR A 883 53.52 17.95 9.15
CA THR A 883 53.31 16.92 10.19
C THR A 883 52.57 17.55 11.36
N THR A 884 51.48 16.95 11.78
CA THR A 884 50.67 17.36 12.92
C THR A 884 50.54 16.22 13.92
N VAL A 885 50.75 16.51 15.21
CA VAL A 885 50.59 15.51 16.28
C VAL A 885 49.46 15.93 17.20
N LYS A 886 48.50 15.01 17.40
CA LYS A 886 47.36 15.18 18.30
C LYS A 886 47.32 14.06 19.34
N LYS A 887 46.86 14.42 20.55
CA LYS A 887 46.64 13.45 21.63
C LYS A 887 45.24 12.86 21.49
N ILE A 888 45.09 11.54 21.67
CA ILE A 888 43.83 10.84 21.81
C ILE A 888 43.84 10.03 23.11
N ILE A 889 42.68 9.91 23.72
CA ILE A 889 42.44 9.10 24.91
C ILE A 889 41.52 7.96 24.55
N LYS A 890 41.96 6.73 24.76
CA LYS A 890 41.10 5.53 24.63
C LYS A 890 40.69 5.06 26.04
N TYR A 891 39.41 4.77 26.24
CA TYR A 891 38.82 4.25 27.50
C TYR A 891 38.05 2.94 27.28
#